data_345debe8c0040c75eb676fe487ef9ea7
#
_entry.id   345debe8c0040c75eb676fe487ef9ea7
#
_cell.length_a   1.000
_cell.length_b   1.000
_cell.length_c   1.000
_cell.angle_alpha   90.00
_cell.angle_beta   90.00
_cell.angle_gamma   90.00
#
_symmetry.space_group_name_H-M   'P 1'
#
loop_
_entity.id
_entity.type
_entity.pdbx_description
1 polymer ?
#
loop_
_entity_poly.entity_id
_entity_poly.type
_entity_poly.pdbx_seq_one_letter_code
_entity_poly.pdbx_strand_id
1 'polypeptide(L)'
;MFPEDFVWGVASSAYQVEGTDAKDGRGKNIWDEFARSGRVYEHQTAEVCCDHMHRYREDFALMRMLGIKNYRFSINWSRILPEGTGKVNEKAVQMYRDMILCMKENGIRPFITLFHWEFPYELFKKGGWLNDEVVQWFGEYAKVVAENFSDLCSDFITINEPQCAIGLGHLNGVHAPGMKYSIPETFQMAHNLMKAHGQAVINLRKYAKQKIRVGYAPTCGVAYPATESADDIAAAKKVYFGFENPMDNWTWNVAWFSDPVFLGEYPKEGLEKFADYLPKITEEDMQLIHQPLDFMGQNIYNGYMIRCGADGDPEYVDRAPGTAKTGTGWPVTPEALYYGIRFLTERYRLPLYITENGMSDLDNISADGQVHDRERITFLDAYLGAVQRAINEGMPVIGYFLWTFLDNFEWAEGYKERFGLVYVDYTTQRRIAKDSAYWYREVMRMNGENLSCNQPYKQILFMEPVFTHNIWGGTKLREEYGYSIEGDDIGECWGIAAHPNGTCTIADGAYKGKKLSDLWEEHRELFGNTQGKVFPLLIKIIDAKADLSIQVHPDDTYAAEHENGSLGKMECWYILDCEPDSKLVIGHNAKTHEELEDMVHNGRWSELIREVPVKKGDFIQIDPGTVHAIKGGITILETQQNSDITYRVYDYDRLSNGKPRQLHIQQSLDVIKVPAAPLSECMIKTGEAEANKLQKLIECKYYQVFHMKVEGQAEFEQEYPFLIVSVVEGNGLLNHTSVKKGDHFILPYGYGKVEIEGNLEFVASTVSTK
;
A
#
# COMPACT_ATOMS: atom_id res chain seq x y z
N MET A 1 16.98 3.41 1.06
CA MET A 1 16.98 3.98 -0.31
C MET A 1 17.51 2.96 -1.30
N PHE A 2 17.19 3.07 -2.59
CA PHE A 2 17.72 2.14 -3.60
C PHE A 2 19.22 2.39 -3.84
N PRO A 3 20.00 1.35 -4.23
CA PRO A 3 21.39 1.53 -4.65
C PRO A 3 21.53 2.49 -5.83
N GLU A 4 22.66 3.19 -5.94
CA GLU A 4 22.89 4.13 -7.06
C GLU A 4 22.89 3.46 -8.44
N ASP A 5 23.30 2.18 -8.49
CA ASP A 5 23.34 1.35 -9.71
C ASP A 5 22.07 0.52 -9.92
N PHE A 6 21.00 0.78 -9.14
CA PHE A 6 19.73 0.07 -9.26
C PHE A 6 19.12 0.28 -10.67
N VAL A 7 18.73 -0.83 -11.29
CA VAL A 7 18.21 -0.83 -12.67
C VAL A 7 16.71 -0.57 -12.65
N TRP A 8 16.33 0.67 -12.91
CA TRP A 8 14.93 1.07 -13.16
C TRP A 8 14.57 0.84 -14.62
N GLY A 9 13.51 0.10 -14.90
CA GLY A 9 13.10 -0.20 -16.26
C GLY A 9 11.61 -0.42 -16.44
N VAL A 10 11.23 -0.68 -17.67
CA VAL A 10 9.90 -1.12 -18.09
C VAL A 10 10.04 -2.36 -18.96
N ALA A 11 8.96 -3.14 -19.08
CA ALA A 11 8.96 -4.38 -19.85
C ALA A 11 7.85 -4.39 -20.91
N SER A 12 8.00 -5.26 -21.90
CA SER A 12 6.97 -5.72 -22.84
C SER A 12 7.34 -7.07 -23.46
N SER A 13 6.46 -7.62 -24.31
CA SER A 13 6.76 -8.79 -25.15
C SER A 13 6.44 -8.54 -26.60
N ALA A 14 7.14 -9.24 -27.49
CA ALA A 14 7.03 -9.05 -28.94
C ALA A 14 5.61 -9.22 -29.45
N TYR A 15 4.96 -10.36 -29.14
CA TYR A 15 3.61 -10.65 -29.64
C TYR A 15 2.57 -9.61 -29.19
N GLN A 16 2.73 -9.09 -27.97
CA GLN A 16 1.76 -8.16 -27.38
C GLN A 16 1.83 -6.74 -27.94
N VAL A 17 2.97 -6.31 -28.52
CA VAL A 17 3.13 -4.94 -28.98
C VAL A 17 3.41 -4.77 -30.47
N GLU A 18 4.03 -5.79 -31.13
CA GLU A 18 4.60 -5.61 -32.47
C GLU A 18 3.57 -5.58 -33.60
N GLY A 19 2.49 -6.32 -33.47
CA GLY A 19 1.62 -6.68 -34.57
C GLY A 19 2.11 -7.92 -35.36
N THR A 20 1.20 -8.56 -36.10
CA THR A 20 1.46 -9.82 -36.78
C THR A 20 1.63 -9.66 -38.31
N ASP A 21 1.93 -8.46 -38.80
CA ASP A 21 2.20 -8.21 -40.24
C ASP A 21 3.37 -9.10 -40.69
N ALA A 22 3.11 -9.89 -41.73
CA ALA A 22 4.05 -10.85 -42.31
C ALA A 22 4.79 -10.34 -43.53
N LYS A 23 4.67 -9.06 -43.88
CA LYS A 23 5.36 -8.46 -45.05
C LYS A 23 6.87 -8.52 -44.95
N ASP A 24 7.41 -8.64 -43.74
CA ASP A 24 8.83 -8.83 -43.46
C ASP A 24 9.30 -10.30 -43.59
N GLY A 25 8.38 -11.24 -43.88
CA GLY A 25 8.67 -12.67 -43.99
C GLY A 25 8.55 -13.44 -42.69
N ARG A 26 7.87 -12.89 -41.70
CA ARG A 26 7.57 -13.55 -40.42
C ARG A 26 6.79 -14.85 -40.63
N GLY A 27 7.20 -15.95 -39.95
CA GLY A 27 6.43 -17.17 -39.83
C GLY A 27 5.29 -17.03 -38.81
N LYS A 28 4.36 -17.97 -38.84
CA LYS A 28 3.28 -18.05 -37.85
C LYS A 28 3.79 -18.62 -36.53
N ASN A 29 3.16 -18.21 -35.43
CA ASN A 29 3.32 -18.83 -34.12
C ASN A 29 1.98 -19.38 -33.59
N ILE A 30 2.01 -20.07 -32.46
CA ILE A 30 0.84 -20.70 -31.84
C ILE A 30 -0.24 -19.68 -31.46
N TRP A 31 0.12 -18.44 -31.09
CA TRP A 31 -0.83 -17.40 -30.74
C TRP A 31 -1.60 -16.86 -31.95
N ASP A 32 -1.00 -16.84 -33.14
CA ASP A 32 -1.72 -16.48 -34.37
C ASP A 32 -2.91 -17.40 -34.64
N GLU A 33 -2.68 -18.71 -34.48
CA GLU A 33 -3.74 -19.70 -34.70
C GLU A 33 -4.76 -19.73 -33.53
N PHE A 34 -4.30 -19.52 -32.32
CA PHE A 34 -5.17 -19.42 -31.14
C PHE A 34 -6.12 -18.23 -31.25
N ALA A 35 -5.62 -17.04 -31.59
CA ALA A 35 -6.45 -15.85 -31.76
C ALA A 35 -7.45 -16.01 -32.92
N ARG A 36 -7.00 -16.55 -34.05
CA ARG A 36 -7.89 -16.84 -35.19
C ARG A 36 -8.96 -17.86 -34.87
N SER A 37 -8.75 -18.75 -33.90
CA SER A 37 -9.77 -19.73 -33.49
C SER A 37 -10.90 -19.10 -32.66
N GLY A 38 -10.84 -17.79 -32.37
CA GLY A 38 -11.87 -17.06 -31.63
C GLY A 38 -11.85 -17.28 -30.14
N ARG A 39 -10.75 -17.78 -29.58
CA ARG A 39 -10.60 -18.07 -28.13
C ARG A 39 -10.09 -16.90 -27.29
N VAL A 40 -9.69 -15.82 -27.94
CA VAL A 40 -9.36 -14.53 -27.27
C VAL A 40 -10.65 -13.76 -27.02
N TYR A 41 -10.67 -13.00 -25.95
CA TYR A 41 -11.80 -12.14 -25.56
C TYR A 41 -12.35 -11.36 -26.77
N GLU A 42 -13.68 -11.37 -26.96
CA GLU A 42 -14.36 -10.73 -28.09
C GLU A 42 -13.79 -11.06 -29.48
N HIS A 43 -13.17 -12.25 -29.65
CA HIS A 43 -12.51 -12.68 -30.88
C HIS A 43 -11.44 -11.74 -31.41
N GLN A 44 -10.80 -10.99 -30.51
CA GLN A 44 -9.75 -10.04 -30.85
C GLN A 44 -8.48 -10.74 -31.35
N THR A 45 -7.68 -10.03 -32.14
CA THR A 45 -6.43 -10.53 -32.69
C THR A 45 -5.30 -9.51 -32.49
N ALA A 46 -4.05 -9.98 -32.53
CA ALA A 46 -2.87 -9.14 -32.41
C ALA A 46 -2.36 -8.59 -33.77
N GLU A 47 -3.23 -8.47 -34.80
CA GLU A 47 -2.80 -8.08 -36.18
C GLU A 47 -2.09 -6.74 -36.19
N VAL A 48 -2.60 -5.75 -35.48
CA VAL A 48 -2.00 -4.41 -35.37
C VAL A 48 -1.35 -4.22 -34.02
N CYS A 49 -1.98 -4.62 -32.94
CA CYS A 49 -1.55 -4.36 -31.57
C CYS A 49 -1.27 -2.89 -31.29
N CYS A 50 -0.05 -2.59 -30.85
CA CYS A 50 0.46 -1.24 -30.68
C CYS A 50 1.20 -0.74 -31.92
N ASP A 51 1.26 -1.52 -33.01
CA ASP A 51 2.01 -1.18 -34.22
C ASP A 51 3.48 -0.78 -33.92
N HIS A 52 4.05 -1.39 -32.84
CA HIS A 52 5.37 -1.02 -32.34
C HIS A 52 6.48 -1.17 -33.39
N MET A 53 6.39 -2.17 -34.27
CA MET A 53 7.38 -2.39 -35.31
C MET A 53 7.53 -1.22 -36.28
N HIS A 54 6.47 -0.43 -36.48
CA HIS A 54 6.50 0.78 -37.32
C HIS A 54 6.71 2.06 -36.48
N ARG A 55 6.38 2.02 -35.18
CA ARG A 55 6.35 3.18 -34.28
C ARG A 55 7.42 3.17 -33.18
N TYR A 56 8.32 2.22 -33.17
CA TYR A 56 9.34 2.10 -32.10
C TYR A 56 10.16 3.39 -31.90
N ARG A 57 10.37 4.19 -32.96
CA ARG A 57 11.08 5.48 -32.85
C ARG A 57 10.31 6.49 -31.99
N GLU A 58 9.00 6.55 -32.17
CA GLU A 58 8.09 7.36 -31.36
C GLU A 58 8.06 6.85 -29.91
N ASP A 59 7.93 5.53 -29.76
CA ASP A 59 7.86 4.89 -28.45
C ASP A 59 9.16 5.07 -27.64
N PHE A 60 10.33 4.96 -28.28
CA PHE A 60 11.62 5.20 -27.59
C PHE A 60 11.89 6.69 -27.31
N ALA A 61 11.42 7.58 -28.17
CA ALA A 61 11.46 9.02 -27.86
C ALA A 61 10.59 9.35 -26.64
N LEU A 62 9.42 8.71 -26.53
CA LEU A 62 8.54 8.84 -25.35
C LEU A 62 9.19 8.24 -24.10
N MET A 63 9.81 7.06 -24.17
CA MET A 63 10.58 6.48 -23.07
C MET A 63 11.67 7.44 -22.58
N ARG A 64 12.44 8.04 -23.51
CA ARG A 64 13.46 9.03 -23.16
C ARG A 64 12.87 10.25 -22.46
N MET A 65 11.75 10.77 -22.93
CA MET A 65 11.04 11.89 -22.30
C MET A 65 10.59 11.55 -20.89
N LEU A 66 10.18 10.29 -20.66
CA LEU A 66 9.80 9.76 -19.35
C LEU A 66 11.01 9.30 -18.49
N GLY A 67 12.26 9.53 -18.96
CA GLY A 67 13.46 9.19 -18.19
C GLY A 67 13.75 7.70 -18.06
N ILE A 68 13.10 6.83 -18.85
CA ILE A 68 13.30 5.38 -18.84
C ILE A 68 14.64 5.04 -19.50
N LYS A 69 15.50 4.34 -18.77
CA LYS A 69 16.85 4.00 -19.19
C LYS A 69 17.09 2.53 -19.49
N ASN A 70 16.14 1.67 -19.13
CA ASN A 70 16.25 0.24 -19.36
C ASN A 70 14.93 -0.30 -19.90
N TYR A 71 14.99 -1.14 -20.92
CA TYR A 71 13.81 -1.74 -21.53
C TYR A 71 14.02 -3.24 -21.74
N ARG A 72 13.18 -4.05 -21.09
CA ARG A 72 13.08 -5.48 -21.31
C ARG A 72 12.02 -5.76 -22.35
N PHE A 73 12.41 -6.45 -23.42
CA PHE A 73 11.52 -6.85 -24.51
C PHE A 73 11.89 -8.24 -25.01
N SER A 74 11.01 -8.89 -25.73
CA SER A 74 11.35 -10.17 -26.36
C SER A 74 11.60 -10.04 -27.85
N ILE A 75 12.28 -11.03 -28.41
CA ILE A 75 12.44 -11.20 -29.86
C ILE A 75 11.51 -12.31 -30.29
N ASN A 76 10.70 -12.06 -31.30
CA ASN A 76 9.77 -13.05 -31.83
C ASN A 76 10.54 -14.14 -32.60
N TRP A 77 10.55 -15.37 -32.05
CA TRP A 77 11.25 -16.51 -32.61
C TRP A 77 10.85 -16.78 -34.07
N SER A 78 9.56 -16.84 -34.38
CA SER A 78 9.08 -17.09 -35.74
C SER A 78 9.28 -15.92 -36.71
N ARG A 79 9.67 -14.73 -36.22
CA ARG A 79 10.07 -13.62 -37.07
C ARG A 79 11.54 -13.79 -37.52
N ILE A 80 12.41 -14.23 -36.61
CA ILE A 80 13.83 -14.49 -36.90
C ILE A 80 14.03 -15.79 -37.70
N LEU A 81 13.31 -16.85 -37.32
CA LEU A 81 13.34 -18.16 -37.99
C LEU A 81 11.89 -18.52 -38.38
N PRO A 82 11.43 -18.18 -39.62
CA PRO A 82 10.03 -18.36 -40.03
C PRO A 82 9.52 -19.81 -39.93
N GLU A 83 10.38 -20.80 -40.16
CA GLU A 83 10.08 -22.25 -40.00
C GLU A 83 10.46 -22.75 -38.57
N GLY A 84 10.89 -21.85 -37.68
CA GLY A 84 11.39 -22.15 -36.34
C GLY A 84 12.86 -22.59 -36.28
N THR A 85 13.39 -23.09 -37.37
CA THR A 85 14.81 -23.51 -37.57
C THR A 85 15.27 -23.21 -38.99
N GLY A 86 16.57 -23.37 -39.25
CA GLY A 86 17.17 -23.30 -40.57
C GLY A 86 17.36 -21.90 -41.10
N LYS A 87 16.64 -21.47 -42.12
CA LYS A 87 16.89 -20.21 -42.80
C LYS A 87 16.53 -19.00 -41.94
N VAL A 88 17.53 -18.15 -41.67
CA VAL A 88 17.37 -16.89 -40.95
C VAL A 88 16.66 -15.84 -41.84
N ASN A 89 15.71 -15.12 -41.28
CA ASN A 89 15.09 -13.97 -41.91
C ASN A 89 15.96 -12.72 -41.69
N GLU A 90 16.85 -12.45 -42.63
CA GLU A 90 17.81 -11.32 -42.56
C GLU A 90 17.09 -9.95 -42.44
N LYS A 91 15.90 -9.81 -43.00
CA LYS A 91 15.12 -8.57 -42.89
C LYS A 91 14.67 -8.33 -41.46
N ALA A 92 14.22 -9.38 -40.79
CA ALA A 92 13.82 -9.30 -39.37
C ALA A 92 15.02 -9.06 -38.45
N VAL A 93 16.15 -9.71 -38.74
CA VAL A 93 17.40 -9.44 -38.02
C VAL A 93 17.78 -7.96 -38.12
N GLN A 94 17.80 -7.40 -39.37
CA GLN A 94 18.15 -6.01 -39.55
C GLN A 94 17.17 -5.07 -38.84
N MET A 95 15.89 -5.36 -38.89
CA MET A 95 14.85 -4.57 -38.22
C MET A 95 15.04 -4.53 -36.69
N TYR A 96 15.28 -5.67 -36.03
CA TYR A 96 15.58 -5.69 -34.59
C TYR A 96 16.91 -5.00 -34.27
N ARG A 97 17.91 -5.10 -35.15
CA ARG A 97 19.16 -4.34 -34.97
C ARG A 97 18.91 -2.85 -35.01
N ASP A 98 18.13 -2.36 -35.99
CA ASP A 98 17.77 -0.93 -36.12
C ASP A 98 16.96 -0.46 -34.89
N MET A 99 16.07 -1.31 -34.38
CA MET A 99 15.31 -1.06 -33.17
C MET A 99 16.22 -0.93 -31.93
N ILE A 100 17.17 -1.86 -31.74
CA ILE A 100 18.13 -1.83 -30.63
C ILE A 100 19.08 -0.62 -30.75
N LEU A 101 19.53 -0.29 -31.95
CA LEU A 101 20.34 0.91 -32.18
C LEU A 101 19.57 2.18 -31.81
N CYS A 102 18.29 2.28 -32.22
CA CYS A 102 17.43 3.39 -31.83
C CYS A 102 17.20 3.47 -30.30
N MET A 103 17.08 2.34 -29.60
CA MET A 103 17.08 2.35 -28.12
C MET A 103 18.34 3.00 -27.57
N LYS A 104 19.51 2.56 -28.03
CA LYS A 104 20.81 3.08 -27.58
C LYS A 104 20.98 4.57 -27.89
N GLU A 105 20.54 5.04 -29.06
CA GLU A 105 20.51 6.47 -29.42
C GLU A 105 19.62 7.29 -28.47
N ASN A 106 18.58 6.69 -27.92
CA ASN A 106 17.72 7.30 -26.91
C ASN A 106 18.21 7.10 -25.45
N GLY A 107 19.39 6.51 -25.26
CA GLY A 107 19.97 6.26 -23.94
C GLY A 107 19.32 5.09 -23.19
N ILE A 108 18.65 4.18 -23.91
CA ILE A 108 17.94 3.03 -23.35
C ILE A 108 18.81 1.78 -23.51
N ARG A 109 19.06 1.09 -22.39
CA ARG A 109 19.75 -0.19 -22.35
C ARG A 109 18.77 -1.32 -22.66
N PRO A 110 19.04 -2.19 -23.65
CA PRO A 110 18.19 -3.32 -23.99
C PRO A 110 18.43 -4.51 -23.03
N PHE A 111 17.35 -5.22 -22.70
CA PHE A 111 17.32 -6.53 -22.06
C PHE A 111 16.47 -7.44 -22.95
N ILE A 112 17.07 -8.50 -23.52
CA ILE A 112 16.41 -9.37 -24.49
C ILE A 112 15.92 -10.65 -23.82
N THR A 113 14.61 -10.90 -23.90
CA THR A 113 13.98 -12.19 -23.59
C THR A 113 13.87 -13.01 -24.88
N LEU A 114 14.37 -14.26 -24.87
CA LEU A 114 14.35 -15.11 -26.05
C LEU A 114 12.95 -15.71 -26.29
N PHE A 115 12.34 -16.22 -25.24
CA PHE A 115 11.03 -16.86 -25.34
C PHE A 115 10.05 -16.23 -24.36
N HIS A 116 8.97 -15.63 -24.93
CA HIS A 116 7.86 -15.06 -24.19
C HIS A 116 6.54 -15.53 -24.79
N TRP A 117 6.41 -16.87 -24.91
CA TRP A 117 5.24 -17.72 -25.23
C TRP A 117 4.92 -17.87 -26.73
N GLU A 118 5.48 -17.06 -27.62
CA GLU A 118 5.27 -17.17 -29.07
C GLU A 118 6.11 -18.30 -29.69
N PHE A 119 5.63 -19.52 -29.55
CA PHE A 119 6.29 -20.71 -30.10
C PHE A 119 5.98 -20.87 -31.61
N PRO A 120 6.99 -21.13 -32.49
CA PRO A 120 6.78 -21.30 -33.94
C PRO A 120 5.80 -22.39 -34.27
N TYR A 121 4.78 -22.04 -35.08
CA TYR A 121 3.68 -22.98 -35.42
C TYR A 121 4.18 -24.18 -36.20
N GLU A 122 5.21 -24.02 -37.07
CA GLU A 122 5.79 -25.14 -37.85
C GLU A 122 6.47 -26.17 -36.93
N LEU A 123 7.10 -25.73 -35.82
CA LEU A 123 7.66 -26.63 -34.82
C LEU A 123 6.57 -27.26 -33.94
N PHE A 124 5.51 -26.50 -33.66
CA PHE A 124 4.37 -27.06 -32.95
C PHE A 124 3.73 -28.25 -33.71
N LYS A 125 3.60 -28.15 -35.02
CA LYS A 125 3.13 -29.28 -35.87
C LYS A 125 4.03 -30.51 -35.82
N LYS A 126 5.30 -30.35 -35.42
CA LYS A 126 6.28 -31.43 -35.22
C LYS A 126 6.27 -32.00 -33.79
N GLY A 127 5.33 -31.56 -32.95
CA GLY A 127 5.19 -31.99 -31.56
C GLY A 127 5.55 -30.94 -30.49
N GLY A 128 6.04 -29.78 -30.91
CA GLY A 128 6.29 -28.65 -29.97
C GLY A 128 7.24 -29.03 -28.83
N TRP A 129 6.90 -28.61 -27.62
CA TRP A 129 7.68 -28.92 -26.41
C TRP A 129 7.72 -30.41 -26.06
N LEU A 130 6.84 -31.22 -26.59
CA LEU A 130 6.83 -32.68 -26.35
C LEU A 130 7.92 -33.39 -27.18
N ASN A 131 8.37 -32.81 -28.29
CA ASN A 131 9.42 -33.38 -29.12
C ASN A 131 10.79 -33.05 -28.55
N ASP A 132 11.63 -34.05 -28.27
CA ASP A 132 12.97 -33.89 -27.68
C ASP A 132 13.90 -33.03 -28.54
N GLU A 133 13.69 -32.95 -29.86
CA GLU A 133 14.47 -32.08 -30.75
C GLU A 133 14.30 -30.59 -30.42
N VAL A 134 13.27 -30.21 -29.64
CA VAL A 134 13.01 -28.82 -29.25
C VAL A 134 14.21 -28.20 -28.52
N VAL A 135 14.98 -29.00 -27.81
CA VAL A 135 16.22 -28.60 -27.15
C VAL A 135 17.22 -28.02 -28.16
N GLN A 136 17.36 -28.72 -29.29
CA GLN A 136 18.27 -28.28 -30.36
C GLN A 136 17.67 -27.10 -31.12
N TRP A 137 16.37 -27.13 -31.41
CA TRP A 137 15.68 -26.02 -32.10
C TRP A 137 15.82 -24.69 -31.34
N PHE A 138 15.60 -24.72 -30.02
CA PHE A 138 15.73 -23.53 -29.19
C PHE A 138 17.20 -23.10 -29.04
N GLY A 139 18.10 -24.07 -28.97
CA GLY A 139 19.55 -23.82 -28.98
C GLY A 139 20.02 -23.15 -30.29
N GLU A 140 19.52 -23.58 -31.45
CA GLU A 140 19.81 -22.94 -32.74
C GLU A 140 19.30 -21.52 -32.78
N TYR A 141 18.07 -21.28 -32.31
CA TYR A 141 17.52 -19.92 -32.19
C TYR A 141 18.39 -19.04 -31.25
N ALA A 142 18.77 -19.54 -30.11
CA ALA A 142 19.63 -18.82 -29.17
C ALA A 142 21.01 -18.48 -29.79
N LYS A 143 21.58 -19.38 -30.61
CA LYS A 143 22.78 -19.08 -31.38
C LYS A 143 22.58 -17.93 -32.35
N VAL A 144 21.49 -17.93 -33.14
CA VAL A 144 21.18 -16.87 -34.09
C VAL A 144 21.00 -15.52 -33.36
N VAL A 145 20.33 -15.52 -32.20
CA VAL A 145 20.18 -14.33 -31.34
C VAL A 145 21.54 -13.82 -30.87
N ALA A 146 22.43 -14.71 -30.37
CA ALA A 146 23.74 -14.33 -29.91
C ALA A 146 24.61 -13.74 -31.04
N GLU A 147 24.65 -14.37 -32.21
CA GLU A 147 25.46 -13.95 -33.35
C GLU A 147 25.00 -12.59 -33.91
N ASN A 148 23.72 -12.25 -33.77
CA ASN A 148 23.16 -11.07 -34.41
C ASN A 148 22.92 -9.89 -33.46
N PHE A 149 22.80 -10.11 -32.14
CA PHE A 149 22.41 -9.03 -31.22
C PHE A 149 23.35 -8.83 -30.05
N SER A 150 24.27 -9.79 -29.76
CA SER A 150 25.13 -9.67 -28.59
C SER A 150 26.19 -8.56 -28.68
N ASP A 151 26.46 -8.00 -29.86
CA ASP A 151 27.28 -6.80 -30.02
C ASP A 151 26.55 -5.51 -29.59
N LEU A 152 25.23 -5.56 -29.53
CA LEU A 152 24.36 -4.42 -29.19
C LEU A 152 23.73 -4.56 -27.80
N CYS A 153 23.52 -5.77 -27.32
CA CYS A 153 22.90 -6.11 -26.04
C CYS A 153 23.81 -7.04 -25.22
N SER A 154 23.91 -6.77 -23.93
CA SER A 154 24.67 -7.60 -22.98
C SER A 154 23.81 -8.45 -22.04
N ASP A 155 22.50 -8.24 -22.00
CA ASP A 155 21.62 -8.82 -21.01
C ASP A 155 20.53 -9.65 -21.66
N PHE A 156 20.51 -10.95 -21.34
CA PHE A 156 19.61 -11.92 -21.94
C PHE A 156 18.84 -12.70 -20.88
N ILE A 157 17.57 -12.96 -21.15
CA ILE A 157 16.70 -13.85 -20.38
C ILE A 157 16.24 -14.95 -21.33
N THR A 158 16.47 -16.20 -20.96
CA THR A 158 16.19 -17.33 -21.84
C THR A 158 14.70 -17.57 -22.00
N ILE A 159 13.99 -17.74 -20.90
CA ILE A 159 12.56 -18.10 -20.87
C ILE A 159 11.83 -17.23 -19.86
N ASN A 160 10.68 -16.71 -20.27
CA ASN A 160 9.70 -16.05 -19.42
C ASN A 160 8.60 -17.02 -19.02
N GLU A 161 8.34 -17.14 -17.72
CA GLU A 161 7.20 -17.84 -17.12
C GLU A 161 6.91 -19.23 -17.72
N PRO A 162 7.77 -20.20 -17.51
CA PRO A 162 7.54 -21.56 -17.98
C PRO A 162 6.26 -22.17 -17.42
N GLN A 163 5.82 -21.74 -16.22
CA GLN A 163 4.57 -22.13 -15.58
C GLN A 163 3.37 -21.80 -16.45
N CYS A 164 3.34 -20.62 -17.05
CA CYS A 164 2.27 -20.17 -17.94
C CYS A 164 2.33 -20.90 -19.29
N ALA A 165 3.52 -21.04 -19.88
CA ALA A 165 3.68 -21.71 -21.15
C ALA A 165 3.17 -23.16 -21.10
N ILE A 166 3.49 -23.91 -20.06
CA ILE A 166 3.07 -25.29 -19.90
C ILE A 166 1.67 -25.39 -19.28
N GLY A 167 1.41 -24.66 -18.17
CA GLY A 167 0.16 -24.75 -17.44
C GLY A 167 -1.03 -24.19 -18.21
N LEU A 168 -0.95 -22.92 -18.60
CA LEU A 168 -2.06 -22.26 -19.29
C LEU A 168 -2.20 -22.72 -20.74
N GLY A 169 -1.08 -22.99 -21.42
CA GLY A 169 -1.08 -23.36 -22.83
C GLY A 169 -1.37 -24.86 -23.10
N HIS A 170 -0.77 -25.75 -22.31
CA HIS A 170 -0.75 -27.17 -22.62
C HIS A 170 -1.48 -28.06 -21.60
N LEU A 171 -1.61 -27.62 -20.32
CA LEU A 171 -2.31 -28.39 -19.29
C LEU A 171 -3.82 -28.07 -19.29
N ASN A 172 -4.19 -26.81 -19.16
CA ASN A 172 -5.60 -26.39 -19.07
C ASN A 172 -6.15 -25.73 -20.36
N GLY A 173 -5.28 -25.31 -21.26
CA GLY A 173 -5.63 -24.87 -22.62
C GLY A 173 -6.33 -23.52 -22.71
N VAL A 174 -6.17 -22.63 -21.71
CA VAL A 174 -6.73 -21.27 -21.73
C VAL A 174 -5.86 -20.27 -22.49
N HIS A 175 -4.58 -20.61 -22.72
CA HIS A 175 -3.65 -19.88 -23.59
C HIS A 175 -3.28 -20.73 -24.81
N ALA A 176 -2.58 -20.12 -25.77
CA ALA A 176 -2.02 -20.84 -26.91
C ALA A 176 -1.04 -21.94 -26.48
N PRO A 177 -1.03 -23.10 -27.13
CA PRO A 177 -1.80 -23.50 -28.31
C PRO A 177 -3.25 -23.90 -28.02
N GLY A 178 -3.68 -23.84 -26.75
CA GLY A 178 -5.06 -24.15 -26.36
C GLY A 178 -5.38 -25.64 -26.37
N MET A 179 -4.38 -26.46 -26.13
CA MET A 179 -4.49 -27.92 -26.07
C MET A 179 -4.58 -28.37 -24.61
N LYS A 180 -5.09 -29.57 -24.39
CA LYS A 180 -5.12 -30.24 -23.10
C LYS A 180 -4.38 -31.56 -23.23
N TYR A 181 -3.12 -31.55 -22.82
CA TYR A 181 -2.30 -32.76 -22.79
C TYR A 181 -2.49 -33.51 -21.48
N SER A 182 -2.11 -34.79 -21.46
CA SER A 182 -2.08 -35.56 -20.20
C SER A 182 -1.00 -35.04 -19.23
N ILE A 183 -1.16 -35.35 -17.95
CA ILE A 183 -0.19 -34.94 -16.93
C ILE A 183 1.24 -35.37 -17.27
N PRO A 184 1.51 -36.67 -17.64
CA PRO A 184 2.86 -37.10 -18.02
C PRO A 184 3.41 -36.31 -19.22
N GLU A 185 2.61 -36.00 -20.23
CA GLU A 185 3.06 -35.22 -21.38
C GLU A 185 3.45 -33.80 -20.96
N THR A 186 2.71 -33.17 -20.04
CA THR A 186 3.07 -31.83 -19.55
C THR A 186 4.34 -31.83 -18.71
N PHE A 187 4.61 -32.89 -17.94
CA PHE A 187 5.91 -33.05 -17.26
C PHE A 187 7.07 -33.24 -18.25
N GLN A 188 6.86 -34.02 -19.33
CA GLN A 188 7.87 -34.15 -20.38
C GLN A 188 8.14 -32.81 -21.08
N MET A 189 7.11 -32.05 -21.39
CA MET A 189 7.22 -30.72 -21.99
C MET A 189 7.99 -29.75 -21.09
N ALA A 190 7.67 -29.73 -19.78
CA ALA A 190 8.37 -28.89 -18.79
C ALA A 190 9.85 -29.28 -18.70
N HIS A 191 10.16 -30.57 -18.67
CA HIS A 191 11.55 -31.05 -18.64
C HIS A 191 12.30 -30.64 -19.91
N ASN A 192 11.71 -30.82 -21.09
CA ASN A 192 12.32 -30.40 -22.35
C ASN A 192 12.50 -28.88 -22.43
N LEU A 193 11.58 -28.11 -21.90
CA LEU A 193 11.70 -26.65 -21.84
C LEU A 193 12.87 -26.21 -20.97
N MET A 194 13.10 -26.86 -19.81
CA MET A 194 14.25 -26.57 -18.96
C MET A 194 15.58 -27.04 -19.59
N LYS A 195 15.59 -28.16 -20.31
CA LYS A 195 16.76 -28.59 -21.12
C LYS A 195 17.05 -27.57 -22.24
N ALA A 196 16.01 -27.06 -22.90
CA ALA A 196 16.12 -26.00 -23.90
C ALA A 196 16.70 -24.72 -23.33
N HIS A 197 16.30 -24.33 -22.08
CA HIS A 197 16.93 -23.24 -21.33
C HIS A 197 18.45 -23.43 -21.24
N GLY A 198 18.88 -24.59 -20.74
CA GLY A 198 20.32 -24.86 -20.56
C GLY A 198 21.08 -24.82 -21.88
N GLN A 199 20.54 -25.43 -22.96
CA GLN A 199 21.14 -25.37 -24.29
C GLN A 199 21.23 -23.93 -24.80
N ALA A 200 20.22 -23.09 -24.52
CA ALA A 200 20.24 -21.68 -24.90
C ALA A 200 21.34 -20.93 -24.18
N VAL A 201 21.54 -21.15 -22.85
CA VAL A 201 22.64 -20.54 -22.09
C VAL A 201 24.00 -20.89 -22.68
N ILE A 202 24.22 -22.16 -23.00
CA ILE A 202 25.48 -22.64 -23.63
C ILE A 202 25.70 -21.90 -24.95
N ASN A 203 24.69 -21.83 -25.82
CA ASN A 203 24.83 -21.25 -27.14
C ASN A 203 24.92 -19.71 -27.08
N LEU A 204 24.20 -19.04 -26.20
CA LEU A 204 24.35 -17.60 -25.97
C LEU A 204 25.80 -17.26 -25.62
N ARG A 205 26.38 -17.96 -24.63
CA ARG A 205 27.74 -17.69 -24.17
C ARG A 205 28.79 -18.05 -25.22
N LYS A 206 28.60 -19.16 -25.95
CA LYS A 206 29.52 -19.62 -26.97
C LYS A 206 29.62 -18.71 -28.19
N TYR A 207 28.50 -18.16 -28.61
CA TYR A 207 28.39 -17.39 -29.86
C TYR A 207 28.26 -15.86 -29.64
N ALA A 208 28.28 -15.41 -28.39
CA ALA A 208 28.28 -13.99 -28.09
C ALA A 208 29.54 -13.29 -28.56
N LYS A 209 29.39 -12.07 -29.11
CA LYS A 209 30.47 -11.22 -29.59
C LYS A 209 31.11 -10.37 -28.51
N GLN A 210 30.54 -10.33 -27.32
CA GLN A 210 31.05 -9.66 -26.13
C GLN A 210 30.66 -10.42 -24.86
N LYS A 211 31.17 -9.95 -23.70
CA LYS A 211 30.73 -10.50 -22.41
C LYS A 211 29.24 -10.19 -22.22
N ILE A 212 28.47 -11.21 -21.93
CA ILE A 212 27.04 -11.12 -21.68
C ILE A 212 26.68 -11.58 -20.28
N ARG A 213 25.48 -11.18 -19.81
CA ARG A 213 24.82 -11.71 -18.61
C ARG A 213 23.57 -12.46 -19.04
N VAL A 214 23.33 -13.60 -18.45
CA VAL A 214 22.19 -14.46 -18.77
C VAL A 214 21.41 -14.77 -17.51
N GLY A 215 20.09 -14.65 -17.58
CA GLY A 215 19.15 -14.99 -16.53
C GLY A 215 17.98 -15.83 -17.02
N TYR A 216 17.08 -16.12 -16.12
CA TYR A 216 15.87 -16.93 -16.30
C TYR A 216 14.75 -16.32 -15.46
N ALA A 217 13.51 -16.22 -15.96
CA ALA A 217 12.44 -15.46 -15.32
C ALA A 217 11.17 -16.29 -15.12
N PRO A 218 11.08 -17.12 -14.07
CA PRO A 218 9.85 -17.80 -13.67
C PRO A 218 8.84 -16.86 -13.00
N THR A 219 7.62 -17.37 -12.75
CA THR A 219 6.58 -16.72 -11.97
C THR A 219 5.97 -17.68 -10.96
N CYS A 220 5.26 -17.18 -9.99
CA CYS A 220 4.30 -17.90 -9.15
C CYS A 220 3.55 -16.93 -8.23
N GLY A 221 2.32 -17.25 -7.83
CA GLY A 221 1.66 -16.59 -6.71
C GLY A 221 2.45 -16.83 -5.41
N VAL A 222 2.71 -15.79 -4.65
CA VAL A 222 3.54 -15.89 -3.45
C VAL A 222 2.70 -16.14 -2.20
N ALA A 223 3.02 -17.19 -1.45
CA ALA A 223 2.52 -17.36 -0.10
C ALA A 223 3.25 -16.39 0.84
N TYR A 224 2.53 -15.49 1.52
CA TYR A 224 3.11 -14.55 2.47
C TYR A 224 2.46 -14.70 3.86
N PRO A 225 3.19 -14.45 4.97
CA PRO A 225 2.69 -14.72 6.31
C PRO A 225 1.62 -13.71 6.74
N ALA A 226 0.67 -14.15 7.56
CA ALA A 226 -0.37 -13.29 8.15
C ALA A 226 0.20 -12.31 9.19
N THR A 227 1.28 -12.72 9.89
CA THR A 227 2.03 -11.88 10.83
C THR A 227 3.53 -12.03 10.61
N GLU A 228 4.32 -11.18 11.27
CA GLU A 228 5.79 -11.31 11.25
C GLU A 228 6.34 -12.35 12.26
N SER A 229 5.49 -13.21 12.83
CA SER A 229 5.92 -14.29 13.69
C SER A 229 6.78 -15.31 12.93
N ALA A 230 7.73 -15.93 13.62
CA ALA A 230 8.58 -16.96 13.02
C ALA A 230 7.77 -18.16 12.50
N ASP A 231 6.68 -18.51 13.18
CA ASP A 231 5.83 -19.62 12.81
C ASP A 231 5.03 -19.34 11.54
N ASP A 232 4.40 -18.15 11.43
CA ASP A 232 3.69 -17.76 10.20
C ASP A 232 4.64 -17.64 9.00
N ILE A 233 5.84 -17.09 9.21
CA ILE A 233 6.86 -16.99 8.16
C ILE A 233 7.30 -18.39 7.68
N ALA A 234 7.51 -19.32 8.62
CA ALA A 234 7.87 -20.70 8.28
C ALA A 234 6.74 -21.42 7.55
N ALA A 235 5.49 -21.24 7.98
CA ALA A 235 4.31 -21.78 7.33
C ALA A 235 4.15 -21.25 5.90
N ALA A 236 4.26 -19.93 5.69
CA ALA A 236 4.21 -19.32 4.36
C ALA A 236 5.33 -19.84 3.45
N LYS A 237 6.56 -19.93 3.94
CA LYS A 237 7.70 -20.46 3.19
C LYS A 237 7.51 -21.94 2.80
N LYS A 238 6.94 -22.76 3.71
CA LYS A 238 6.58 -24.17 3.44
C LYS A 238 5.58 -24.25 2.29
N VAL A 239 4.54 -23.44 2.28
CA VAL A 239 3.53 -23.43 1.20
C VAL A 239 4.14 -22.92 -0.12
N TYR A 240 4.93 -21.86 -0.09
CA TYR A 240 5.50 -21.25 -1.30
C TYR A 240 6.37 -22.21 -2.12
N PHE A 241 7.19 -23.02 -1.46
CA PHE A 241 8.03 -24.02 -2.12
C PHE A 241 7.42 -25.42 -2.12
N GLY A 242 6.33 -25.65 -1.39
CA GLY A 242 5.68 -26.94 -1.24
C GLY A 242 4.90 -27.39 -2.47
N PHE A 243 4.38 -28.62 -2.43
CA PHE A 243 3.72 -29.29 -3.55
C PHE A 243 2.25 -29.59 -3.25
N GLU A 244 1.55 -28.73 -2.54
CA GLU A 244 0.15 -28.93 -2.13
C GLU A 244 -0.87 -28.73 -3.27
N ASN A 245 -0.47 -28.09 -4.38
CA ASN A 245 -1.35 -27.84 -5.50
C ASN A 245 -1.97 -29.12 -6.07
N PRO A 246 -3.26 -29.08 -6.50
CA PRO A 246 -3.89 -30.18 -7.24
C PRO A 246 -3.14 -30.52 -8.53
N MET A 247 -3.27 -31.77 -8.99
CA MET A 247 -2.54 -32.24 -10.19
C MET A 247 -2.93 -31.52 -11.47
N ASP A 248 -4.12 -30.99 -11.58
CA ASP A 248 -4.58 -30.17 -12.71
C ASP A 248 -4.03 -28.73 -12.67
N ASN A 249 -3.29 -28.38 -11.58
CA ASN A 249 -2.63 -27.09 -11.36
C ASN A 249 -1.18 -27.22 -10.91
N TRP A 250 -0.53 -28.37 -11.15
CA TRP A 250 0.80 -28.70 -10.68
C TRP A 250 1.90 -27.73 -11.14
N THR A 251 1.69 -27.08 -12.29
CA THR A 251 2.64 -26.14 -12.88
C THR A 251 2.83 -24.86 -12.05
N TRP A 252 1.87 -24.52 -11.21
CA TRP A 252 1.99 -23.36 -10.31
C TRP A 252 2.82 -23.69 -9.06
N ASN A 253 4.07 -24.06 -9.31
CA ASN A 253 5.07 -24.33 -8.30
C ASN A 253 6.38 -23.68 -8.69
N VAL A 254 6.90 -22.79 -7.84
CA VAL A 254 8.15 -22.08 -8.13
C VAL A 254 9.36 -22.98 -8.04
N ALA A 255 9.40 -23.90 -7.07
CA ALA A 255 10.54 -24.77 -6.84
C ALA A 255 10.75 -25.78 -7.98
N TRP A 256 9.67 -26.32 -8.56
CA TRP A 256 9.78 -27.29 -9.67
C TRP A 256 10.50 -26.72 -10.89
N PHE A 257 10.26 -25.44 -11.21
CA PHE A 257 10.88 -24.79 -12.37
C PHE A 257 12.16 -24.03 -12.04
N SER A 258 12.45 -23.78 -10.75
CA SER A 258 13.60 -22.98 -10.34
C SER A 258 14.75 -23.85 -9.78
N ASP A 259 14.46 -24.86 -8.94
CA ASP A 259 15.50 -25.67 -8.33
C ASP A 259 16.41 -26.38 -9.37
N PRO A 260 15.87 -27.02 -10.44
CA PRO A 260 16.72 -27.64 -11.46
C PRO A 260 17.66 -26.65 -12.14
N VAL A 261 17.20 -25.41 -12.35
CA VAL A 261 17.96 -24.36 -13.02
C VAL A 261 19.01 -23.76 -12.10
N PHE A 262 18.64 -23.43 -10.85
CA PHE A 262 19.53 -22.69 -9.93
C PHE A 262 20.31 -23.59 -8.98
N LEU A 263 19.79 -24.76 -8.61
CA LEU A 263 20.43 -25.70 -7.68
C LEU A 263 20.95 -26.97 -8.34
N GLY A 264 20.54 -27.27 -9.57
CA GLY A 264 20.98 -28.45 -10.31
C GLY A 264 20.27 -29.76 -9.95
N GLU A 265 19.16 -29.66 -9.20
CA GLU A 265 18.39 -30.85 -8.82
C GLU A 265 16.89 -30.50 -8.71
N TYR A 266 16.02 -31.47 -9.03
CA TYR A 266 14.60 -31.30 -8.76
C TYR A 266 14.31 -31.44 -7.27
N PRO A 267 13.30 -30.74 -6.74
CA PRO A 267 12.87 -30.88 -5.34
C PRO A 267 12.52 -32.33 -5.01
N LYS A 268 13.11 -32.88 -3.95
CA LYS A 268 12.90 -34.28 -3.55
C LYS A 268 11.43 -34.60 -3.28
N GLU A 269 10.74 -33.73 -2.56
CA GLU A 269 9.31 -33.86 -2.29
C GLU A 269 8.48 -33.91 -3.58
N GLY A 270 8.80 -33.06 -4.57
CA GLY A 270 8.16 -33.08 -5.87
C GLY A 270 8.42 -34.36 -6.66
N LEU A 271 9.69 -34.87 -6.63
CA LEU A 271 10.04 -36.15 -7.27
C LEU A 271 9.25 -37.32 -6.65
N GLU A 272 9.07 -37.35 -5.34
CA GLU A 272 8.28 -38.36 -4.63
C GLU A 272 6.81 -38.24 -4.98
N LYS A 273 6.21 -37.03 -4.92
CA LYS A 273 4.79 -36.78 -5.19
C LYS A 273 4.40 -37.09 -6.63
N PHE A 274 5.24 -36.76 -7.57
CA PHE A 274 4.94 -36.87 -9.01
C PHE A 274 5.52 -38.12 -9.68
N ALA A 275 6.08 -39.05 -8.91
CA ALA A 275 6.85 -40.22 -9.41
C ALA A 275 6.20 -40.97 -10.58
N ASP A 276 4.85 -41.15 -10.55
CA ASP A 276 4.10 -41.90 -11.57
C ASP A 276 3.92 -41.13 -12.90
N TYR A 277 4.27 -39.83 -12.92
CA TYR A 277 4.04 -38.95 -14.06
C TYR A 277 5.32 -38.43 -14.70
N LEU A 278 6.47 -38.64 -14.05
CA LEU A 278 7.73 -38.04 -14.45
C LEU A 278 8.30 -38.70 -15.71
N PRO A 279 8.92 -37.90 -16.62
CA PRO A 279 9.75 -38.44 -17.66
C PRO A 279 10.99 -39.08 -17.07
N LYS A 280 11.76 -39.80 -17.91
CA LYS A 280 13.10 -40.22 -17.51
C LYS A 280 13.98 -38.98 -17.37
N ILE A 281 14.52 -38.77 -16.17
CA ILE A 281 15.45 -37.69 -15.83
C ILE A 281 16.82 -38.30 -15.69
N THR A 282 17.81 -37.81 -16.44
CA THR A 282 19.17 -38.33 -16.40
C THR A 282 20.13 -37.30 -15.75
N GLU A 283 21.32 -37.75 -15.37
CA GLU A 283 22.37 -36.85 -14.86
C GLU A 283 22.84 -35.87 -15.94
N GLU A 284 22.88 -36.30 -17.19
CA GLU A 284 23.22 -35.48 -18.36
C GLU A 284 22.16 -34.38 -18.56
N ASP A 285 20.84 -34.68 -18.36
CA ASP A 285 19.79 -33.69 -18.42
C ASP A 285 19.99 -32.63 -17.35
N MET A 286 20.32 -33.04 -16.11
CA MET A 286 20.53 -32.08 -15.01
C MET A 286 21.78 -31.22 -15.24
N GLN A 287 22.87 -31.81 -15.78
CA GLN A 287 24.06 -31.03 -16.18
C GLN A 287 23.74 -30.04 -17.31
N LEU A 288 22.87 -30.39 -18.23
CA LEU A 288 22.43 -29.49 -19.29
C LEU A 288 21.58 -28.36 -18.74
N ILE A 289 20.60 -28.64 -17.86
CA ILE A 289 19.71 -27.67 -17.29
C ILE A 289 20.43 -26.65 -16.42
N HIS A 290 21.30 -27.14 -15.51
CA HIS A 290 22.02 -26.34 -14.55
C HIS A 290 23.27 -25.68 -15.18
N GLN A 291 23.01 -24.59 -15.91
CA GLN A 291 24.07 -23.73 -16.42
C GLN A 291 24.28 -22.52 -15.50
N PRO A 292 25.51 -22.04 -15.29
CA PRO A 292 25.76 -20.86 -14.48
C PRO A 292 24.98 -19.63 -15.02
N LEU A 293 24.23 -18.97 -14.16
CA LEU A 293 23.49 -17.74 -14.46
C LEU A 293 24.08 -16.55 -13.72
N ASP A 294 23.93 -15.36 -14.28
CA ASP A 294 24.44 -14.11 -13.71
C ASP A 294 23.43 -13.44 -12.78
N PHE A 295 22.15 -13.73 -12.96
CA PHE A 295 21.05 -13.22 -12.15
C PHE A 295 19.83 -14.14 -12.23
N MET A 296 18.97 -14.03 -11.23
CA MET A 296 17.62 -14.55 -11.23
C MET A 296 16.66 -13.44 -11.66
N GLY A 297 15.76 -13.71 -12.60
CA GLY A 297 14.57 -12.90 -12.83
C GLY A 297 13.39 -13.51 -12.10
N GLN A 298 12.44 -12.70 -11.69
CA GLN A 298 11.18 -13.18 -11.12
C GLN A 298 10.04 -12.22 -11.42
N ASN A 299 8.94 -12.76 -11.92
CA ASN A 299 7.69 -12.03 -12.10
C ASN A 299 6.83 -12.25 -10.85
N ILE A 300 6.44 -11.17 -10.17
CA ILE A 300 5.61 -11.22 -8.96
C ILE A 300 4.53 -10.14 -9.05
N TYR A 301 3.27 -10.54 -9.08
CA TYR A 301 2.13 -9.62 -9.14
C TYR A 301 1.30 -9.62 -7.85
N ASN A 302 1.08 -10.80 -7.26
CA ASN A 302 0.21 -10.97 -6.11
C ASN A 302 0.57 -12.24 -5.32
N GLY A 303 -0.20 -12.47 -4.25
CA GLY A 303 -0.04 -13.66 -3.42
C GLY A 303 -1.25 -13.91 -2.53
N TYR A 304 -1.09 -14.86 -1.64
CA TYR A 304 -2.11 -15.28 -0.70
C TYR A 304 -1.51 -15.41 0.71
N MET A 305 -2.35 -15.09 1.70
CA MET A 305 -1.95 -14.99 3.10
C MET A 305 -1.98 -16.36 3.77
N ILE A 306 -0.95 -16.69 4.53
CA ILE A 306 -0.80 -17.94 5.27
C ILE A 306 -0.51 -17.63 6.73
N ARG A 307 -1.12 -18.37 7.64
CA ARG A 307 -0.75 -18.42 9.05
C ARG A 307 -0.39 -19.83 9.46
N CYS A 308 0.30 -19.97 10.58
CA CYS A 308 0.49 -21.24 11.26
C CYS A 308 -0.77 -21.58 12.06
N GLY A 309 -1.41 -22.69 11.74
CA GLY A 309 -2.57 -23.19 12.47
C GLY A 309 -2.23 -23.69 13.89
N ALA A 310 -3.25 -23.94 14.68
CA ALA A 310 -3.08 -24.39 16.07
C ALA A 310 -2.40 -25.76 16.19
N ASP A 311 -2.45 -26.58 15.14
CA ASP A 311 -1.78 -27.88 15.01
C ASP A 311 -0.37 -27.79 14.43
N GLY A 312 0.07 -26.58 14.05
CA GLY A 312 1.36 -26.31 13.41
C GLY A 312 1.37 -26.43 11.89
N ASP A 313 0.24 -26.77 11.26
CA ASP A 313 0.13 -26.83 9.80
C ASP A 313 -0.26 -25.45 9.21
N PRO A 314 0.15 -25.17 7.95
CA PRO A 314 -0.24 -23.93 7.28
C PRO A 314 -1.74 -23.84 7.02
N GLU A 315 -2.33 -22.68 7.31
CA GLU A 315 -3.71 -22.34 6.98
C GLU A 315 -3.78 -21.13 6.05
N TYR A 316 -4.64 -21.22 5.01
CA TYR A 316 -4.96 -20.07 4.16
C TYR A 316 -5.86 -19.09 4.92
N VAL A 317 -5.51 -17.81 4.88
CA VAL A 317 -6.28 -16.73 5.51
C VAL A 317 -7.01 -15.94 4.43
N ASP A 318 -8.34 -15.90 4.53
CA ASP A 318 -9.15 -15.09 3.64
C ASP A 318 -8.88 -13.59 3.86
N ARG A 319 -8.85 -12.86 2.76
CA ARG A 319 -8.76 -11.40 2.81
C ARG A 319 -10.09 -10.80 3.27
N ALA A 320 -10.01 -9.71 4.02
CA ALA A 320 -11.20 -8.97 4.45
C ALA A 320 -12.06 -8.56 3.24
N PRO A 321 -13.40 -8.58 3.36
CA PRO A 321 -14.29 -8.09 2.31
C PRO A 321 -13.95 -6.63 1.94
N GLY A 322 -13.99 -6.31 0.64
CA GLY A 322 -13.74 -4.95 0.15
C GLY A 322 -12.25 -4.57 0.03
N THR A 323 -11.32 -5.49 0.26
CA THR A 323 -9.89 -5.23 0.00
C THR A 323 -9.60 -5.00 -1.49
N ALA A 324 -8.62 -4.14 -1.78
CA ALA A 324 -8.29 -3.69 -3.13
C ALA A 324 -7.97 -4.84 -4.09
N LYS A 325 -8.43 -4.68 -5.34
CA LYS A 325 -8.14 -5.58 -6.46
C LYS A 325 -7.76 -4.76 -7.69
N THR A 326 -6.98 -5.36 -8.58
CA THR A 326 -6.65 -4.80 -9.89
C THR A 326 -7.82 -4.95 -10.87
N GLY A 327 -7.71 -4.37 -12.07
CA GLY A 327 -8.70 -4.53 -13.14
C GLY A 327 -8.96 -6.00 -13.52
N THR A 328 -7.92 -6.84 -13.53
CA THR A 328 -8.02 -8.31 -13.71
C THR A 328 -8.65 -9.03 -12.52
N GLY A 329 -8.96 -8.32 -11.43
CA GLY A 329 -9.49 -8.90 -10.20
C GLY A 329 -8.43 -9.54 -9.28
N TRP A 330 -7.16 -9.38 -9.58
CA TRP A 330 -6.08 -9.87 -8.72
C TRP A 330 -6.00 -9.08 -7.42
N PRO A 331 -5.69 -9.74 -6.29
CA PRO A 331 -5.54 -9.04 -5.03
C PRO A 331 -4.31 -8.10 -5.05
N VAL A 332 -4.44 -6.92 -4.48
CA VAL A 332 -3.31 -6.03 -4.21
C VAL A 332 -2.65 -6.48 -2.91
N THR A 333 -1.42 -6.98 -2.97
CA THR A 333 -0.70 -7.63 -1.87
C THR A 333 0.80 -7.29 -1.94
N PRO A 334 1.23 -6.09 -1.58
CA PRO A 334 2.65 -5.71 -1.63
C PRO A 334 3.54 -6.59 -0.74
N GLU A 335 3.00 -7.17 0.34
CA GLU A 335 3.67 -8.15 1.19
C GLU A 335 4.15 -9.37 0.40
N ALA A 336 3.38 -9.79 -0.62
CA ALA A 336 3.77 -10.90 -1.48
C ALA A 336 5.07 -10.60 -2.23
N LEU A 337 5.27 -9.35 -2.68
CA LEU A 337 6.52 -8.97 -3.34
C LEU A 337 7.70 -9.02 -2.36
N TYR A 338 7.54 -8.47 -1.14
CA TYR A 338 8.59 -8.51 -0.12
C TYR A 338 8.96 -9.95 0.26
N TYR A 339 7.97 -10.79 0.61
CA TYR A 339 8.25 -12.17 1.04
C TYR A 339 8.71 -13.07 -0.11
N GLY A 340 8.23 -12.84 -1.33
CA GLY A 340 8.73 -13.49 -2.54
C GLY A 340 10.22 -13.23 -2.74
N ILE A 341 10.63 -11.97 -2.68
CA ILE A 341 12.06 -11.57 -2.74
C ILE A 341 12.85 -12.27 -1.62
N ARG A 342 12.37 -12.19 -0.38
CA ARG A 342 13.04 -12.78 0.78
C ARG A 342 13.24 -14.29 0.61
N PHE A 343 12.20 -15.03 0.33
CA PHE A 343 12.27 -16.48 0.23
C PHE A 343 13.13 -16.95 -0.94
N LEU A 344 13.05 -16.28 -2.10
CA LEU A 344 13.85 -16.61 -3.27
C LEU A 344 15.34 -16.31 -3.07
N THR A 345 15.67 -15.15 -2.50
CA THR A 345 17.06 -14.76 -2.26
C THR A 345 17.73 -15.61 -1.16
N GLU A 346 16.98 -16.01 -0.13
CA GLU A 346 17.42 -16.97 0.89
C GLU A 346 17.73 -18.35 0.28
N ARG A 347 16.92 -18.83 -0.69
CA ARG A 347 17.05 -20.16 -1.29
C ARG A 347 18.14 -20.19 -2.36
N TYR A 348 18.12 -19.26 -3.32
CA TYR A 348 18.96 -19.33 -4.52
C TYR A 348 20.23 -18.48 -4.45
N ARG A 349 20.31 -17.48 -3.56
CA ARG A 349 21.50 -16.65 -3.29
C ARG A 349 22.10 -15.98 -4.52
N LEU A 350 21.28 -15.62 -5.50
CA LEU A 350 21.66 -14.90 -6.71
C LEU A 350 21.14 -13.46 -6.66
N PRO A 351 21.81 -12.52 -7.35
CA PRO A 351 21.22 -11.20 -7.59
C PRO A 351 19.88 -11.34 -8.29
N LEU A 352 18.88 -10.58 -7.81
CA LEU A 352 17.49 -10.68 -8.26
C LEU A 352 17.06 -9.43 -9.02
N TYR A 353 16.52 -9.62 -10.23
CA TYR A 353 15.67 -8.65 -10.90
C TYR A 353 14.20 -8.99 -10.68
N ILE A 354 13.39 -8.02 -10.27
CA ILE A 354 11.95 -8.11 -10.50
C ILE A 354 11.73 -7.82 -11.97
N THR A 355 11.52 -8.89 -12.75
CA THR A 355 11.44 -8.81 -14.22
C THR A 355 10.07 -8.38 -14.70
N GLU A 356 9.03 -8.54 -13.87
CA GLU A 356 7.71 -7.97 -14.07
C GLU A 356 6.99 -7.77 -12.74
N ASN A 357 6.38 -6.60 -12.59
CA ASN A 357 5.36 -6.25 -11.62
C ASN A 357 4.55 -5.06 -12.15
N GLY A 358 3.26 -5.06 -11.92
CA GLY A 358 2.33 -4.02 -12.40
C GLY A 358 0.88 -4.41 -12.15
N MET A 359 -0.04 -3.56 -12.59
CA MET A 359 -1.48 -3.83 -12.50
C MET A 359 -2.22 -3.38 -13.75
N SER A 360 -3.29 -4.08 -14.08
CA SER A 360 -4.29 -3.56 -15.01
C SER A 360 -5.29 -2.66 -14.29
N ASP A 361 -5.83 -1.71 -15.03
CA ASP A 361 -6.90 -0.83 -14.55
C ASP A 361 -7.89 -0.50 -15.67
N LEU A 362 -9.04 0.08 -15.31
CA LEU A 362 -10.08 0.53 -16.24
C LEU A 362 -9.78 1.96 -16.74
N ASP A 363 -8.62 2.14 -17.33
CA ASP A 363 -8.14 3.43 -17.79
C ASP A 363 -9.00 4.04 -18.90
N ASN A 364 -9.35 5.32 -18.77
CA ASN A 364 -10.15 6.07 -19.73
C ASN A 364 -9.52 7.45 -20.00
N ILE A 365 -9.77 7.99 -21.19
CA ILE A 365 -9.40 9.36 -21.51
C ILE A 365 -10.43 10.29 -20.84
N SER A 366 -9.96 11.16 -19.95
CA SER A 366 -10.75 12.16 -19.27
C SER A 366 -11.11 13.34 -20.16
N ALA A 367 -12.00 14.24 -19.70
CA ALA A 367 -12.47 15.41 -20.48
C ALA A 367 -11.36 16.40 -20.87
N ASP A 368 -10.26 16.42 -20.14
CA ASP A 368 -9.04 17.21 -20.42
C ASP A 368 -8.11 16.53 -21.43
N GLY A 369 -8.45 15.33 -21.90
CA GLY A 369 -7.66 14.54 -22.85
C GLY A 369 -6.50 13.76 -22.23
N GLN A 370 -6.40 13.70 -20.90
CA GLN A 370 -5.40 12.93 -20.15
C GLN A 370 -5.99 11.61 -19.62
N VAL A 371 -5.15 10.76 -19.05
CA VAL A 371 -5.54 9.52 -18.37
C VAL A 371 -5.03 9.54 -16.95
N HIS A 372 -5.96 9.61 -16.01
CA HIS A 372 -5.71 9.69 -14.57
C HIS A 372 -5.85 8.32 -13.94
N ASP A 373 -4.73 7.67 -13.65
CA ASP A 373 -4.65 6.29 -13.15
C ASP A 373 -4.05 6.22 -11.74
N ARG A 374 -4.73 6.90 -10.82
CA ARG A 374 -4.30 7.03 -9.42
C ARG A 374 -4.10 5.68 -8.72
N GLU A 375 -4.97 4.73 -8.97
CA GLU A 375 -4.93 3.40 -8.39
C GLU A 375 -3.61 2.71 -8.73
N ARG A 376 -3.11 2.89 -9.96
CA ARG A 376 -1.79 2.38 -10.38
C ARG A 376 -0.64 3.07 -9.64
N ILE A 377 -0.74 4.37 -9.38
CA ILE A 377 0.25 5.09 -8.55
C ILE A 377 0.29 4.51 -7.14
N THR A 378 -0.89 4.33 -6.51
CA THR A 378 -0.99 3.75 -5.16
C THR A 378 -0.43 2.33 -5.11
N PHE A 379 -0.74 1.51 -6.10
CA PHE A 379 -0.18 0.17 -6.24
C PHE A 379 1.34 0.20 -6.33
N LEU A 380 1.88 0.99 -7.27
CA LEU A 380 3.32 1.06 -7.50
C LEU A 380 4.08 1.60 -6.28
N ASP A 381 3.53 2.60 -5.59
CA ASP A 381 4.13 3.14 -4.37
C ASP A 381 4.26 2.09 -3.28
N ALA A 382 3.21 1.31 -3.02
CA ALA A 382 3.22 0.25 -2.03
C ALA A 382 4.18 -0.90 -2.40
N TYR A 383 4.19 -1.32 -3.68
CA TYR A 383 5.04 -2.42 -4.14
C TYR A 383 6.52 -2.02 -4.20
N LEU A 384 6.84 -0.80 -4.65
CA LEU A 384 8.21 -0.29 -4.62
C LEU A 384 8.70 -0.07 -3.18
N GLY A 385 7.82 0.33 -2.26
CA GLY A 385 8.11 0.35 -0.82
C GLY A 385 8.51 -1.03 -0.29
N ALA A 386 7.83 -2.09 -0.72
CA ALA A 386 8.17 -3.48 -0.39
C ALA A 386 9.54 -3.91 -0.94
N VAL A 387 9.87 -3.52 -2.18
CA VAL A 387 11.20 -3.75 -2.76
C VAL A 387 12.28 -3.01 -1.97
N GLN A 388 12.02 -1.75 -1.62
CA GLN A 388 12.98 -0.96 -0.84
C GLN A 388 13.21 -1.54 0.56
N ARG A 389 12.16 -2.04 1.21
CA ARG A 389 12.28 -2.77 2.48
C ARG A 389 13.22 -3.96 2.33
N ALA A 390 13.03 -4.78 1.30
CA ALA A 390 13.87 -5.94 1.04
C ALA A 390 15.35 -5.55 0.84
N ILE A 391 15.62 -4.49 0.07
CA ILE A 391 16.97 -3.96 -0.15
C ILE A 391 17.59 -3.45 1.16
N ASN A 392 16.84 -2.70 1.96
CA ASN A 392 17.31 -2.17 3.25
C ASN A 392 17.65 -3.29 4.25
N GLU A 393 16.98 -4.44 4.14
CA GLU A 393 17.29 -5.65 4.92
C GLU A 393 18.42 -6.52 4.31
N GLY A 394 19.08 -6.02 3.26
CA GLY A 394 20.28 -6.63 2.67
C GLY A 394 20.02 -7.68 1.59
N MET A 395 18.79 -7.78 1.08
CA MET A 395 18.48 -8.70 -0.03
C MET A 395 19.03 -8.15 -1.36
N PRO A 396 19.65 -8.99 -2.21
CA PRO A 396 20.37 -8.55 -3.40
C PRO A 396 19.45 -8.26 -4.59
N VAL A 397 18.47 -7.37 -4.41
CA VAL A 397 17.62 -6.90 -5.50
C VAL A 397 18.35 -5.81 -6.27
N ILE A 398 18.62 -6.06 -7.54
CA ILE A 398 19.47 -5.18 -8.38
C ILE A 398 18.70 -4.42 -9.46
N GLY A 399 17.39 -4.63 -9.57
CA GLY A 399 16.55 -3.85 -10.48
C GLY A 399 15.09 -4.30 -10.50
N TYR A 400 14.29 -3.45 -11.13
CA TYR A 400 12.84 -3.58 -11.23
C TYR A 400 12.38 -3.15 -12.63
N PHE A 401 11.60 -4.00 -13.29
CA PHE A 401 10.97 -3.75 -14.58
C PHE A 401 9.46 -3.71 -14.39
N LEU A 402 8.88 -2.52 -14.59
CA LEU A 402 7.44 -2.35 -14.53
C LEU A 402 6.77 -3.03 -15.74
N TRP A 403 5.78 -3.86 -15.50
CA TRP A 403 4.90 -4.38 -16.53
C TRP A 403 3.66 -3.50 -16.63
N THR A 404 3.48 -2.70 -17.69
CA THR A 404 4.22 -2.65 -18.96
C THR A 404 4.34 -1.21 -19.44
N PHE A 405 5.14 -0.95 -20.46
CA PHE A 405 5.29 0.41 -20.99
C PHE A 405 4.01 0.90 -21.69
N LEU A 406 3.51 0.14 -22.68
CA LEU A 406 2.31 0.46 -23.45
C LEU A 406 1.15 -0.43 -23.01
N ASP A 407 -0.10 0.08 -22.99
CA ASP A 407 -1.26 -0.79 -23.07
C ASP A 407 -1.13 -1.64 -24.30
N ASN A 408 -1.43 -2.94 -24.22
CA ASN A 408 -1.13 -3.86 -25.29
C ASN A 408 -2.16 -5.02 -25.39
N PHE A 409 -1.87 -6.02 -26.19
CA PHE A 409 -2.67 -7.22 -26.33
C PHE A 409 -2.39 -8.20 -25.17
N GLU A 410 -3.29 -8.25 -24.18
CA GLU A 410 -3.13 -9.07 -22.97
C GLU A 410 -3.60 -10.52 -23.20
N TRP A 411 -2.90 -11.21 -24.07
CA TRP A 411 -3.05 -12.63 -24.37
C TRP A 411 -4.50 -13.06 -24.61
N ALA A 412 -5.06 -13.99 -23.80
CA ALA A 412 -6.44 -14.44 -23.91
C ALA A 412 -7.49 -13.36 -23.55
N GLU A 413 -7.10 -12.34 -22.79
CA GLU A 413 -7.94 -11.18 -22.43
C GLU A 413 -7.98 -10.10 -23.54
N GLY A 414 -7.19 -10.25 -24.60
CA GLY A 414 -7.17 -9.31 -25.72
C GLY A 414 -6.79 -7.89 -25.28
N TYR A 415 -7.57 -6.89 -25.70
CA TYR A 415 -7.34 -5.48 -25.36
C TYR A 415 -8.14 -4.97 -24.16
N LYS A 416 -8.80 -5.87 -23.45
CA LYS A 416 -9.64 -5.53 -22.30
C LYS A 416 -8.81 -4.97 -21.14
N GLU A 417 -7.67 -5.60 -20.83
CA GLU A 417 -6.83 -5.27 -19.70
C GLU A 417 -5.75 -4.25 -20.08
N ARG A 418 -5.60 -3.19 -19.27
CA ARG A 418 -4.66 -2.09 -19.53
C ARG A 418 -3.60 -2.03 -18.44
N PHE A 419 -2.41 -2.56 -18.73
CA PHE A 419 -1.27 -2.57 -17.80
C PHE A 419 -0.29 -1.41 -18.03
N GLY A 420 -0.40 -0.69 -19.15
CA GLY A 420 0.59 0.28 -19.57
C GLY A 420 0.71 1.50 -18.67
N LEU A 421 1.92 2.05 -18.60
CA LEU A 421 2.15 3.44 -18.20
C LEU A 421 1.67 4.44 -19.27
N VAL A 422 1.56 3.97 -20.50
CA VAL A 422 1.11 4.75 -21.65
C VAL A 422 -0.17 4.13 -22.19
N TYR A 423 -1.23 4.91 -22.21
CA TYR A 423 -2.48 4.57 -22.86
C TYR A 423 -2.30 4.52 -24.38
N VAL A 424 -2.75 3.44 -25.01
CA VAL A 424 -2.81 3.30 -26.47
C VAL A 424 -4.27 3.36 -26.89
N ASP A 425 -4.60 4.36 -27.70
CA ASP A 425 -5.85 4.35 -28.46
C ASP A 425 -5.68 3.42 -29.68
N TYR A 426 -6.17 2.21 -29.58
CA TYR A 426 -6.00 1.19 -30.63
C TYR A 426 -6.63 1.56 -31.97
N THR A 427 -7.55 2.53 -32.01
CA THR A 427 -8.15 3.01 -33.26
C THR A 427 -7.23 3.96 -34.00
N THR A 428 -6.61 4.91 -33.30
CA THR A 428 -5.78 5.97 -33.87
C THR A 428 -4.28 5.72 -33.71
N GLN A 429 -3.92 4.77 -32.86
CA GLN A 429 -2.56 4.49 -32.42
C GLN A 429 -1.90 5.67 -31.66
N ARG A 430 -2.70 6.59 -31.12
CA ARG A 430 -2.20 7.67 -30.29
C ARG A 430 -1.70 7.12 -28.95
N ARG A 431 -0.54 7.64 -28.50
CA ARG A 431 0.06 7.36 -27.19
C ARG A 431 -0.25 8.51 -26.25
N ILE A 432 -0.78 8.21 -25.06
CA ILE A 432 -1.01 9.21 -23.99
C ILE A 432 -0.32 8.69 -22.73
N ALA A 433 0.72 9.38 -22.29
CA ALA A 433 1.35 9.05 -21.02
C ALA A 433 0.34 9.28 -19.89
N LYS A 434 0.14 8.28 -19.04
CA LYS A 434 -0.77 8.34 -17.88
C LYS A 434 -0.11 9.06 -16.71
N ASP A 435 -0.86 9.44 -15.70
CA ASP A 435 -0.31 10.09 -14.49
C ASP A 435 0.76 9.22 -13.83
N SER A 436 0.57 7.90 -13.80
CA SER A 436 1.56 6.95 -13.30
C SER A 436 2.89 6.98 -14.05
N ALA A 437 2.90 7.32 -15.35
CA ALA A 437 4.14 7.45 -16.12
C ALA A 437 4.99 8.64 -15.63
N TYR A 438 4.35 9.77 -15.34
CA TYR A 438 5.01 10.95 -14.81
C TYR A 438 5.45 10.73 -13.35
N TRP A 439 4.62 10.07 -12.55
CA TRP A 439 4.97 9.69 -11.19
C TRP A 439 6.18 8.74 -11.17
N TYR A 440 6.18 7.68 -12.00
CA TYR A 440 7.29 6.74 -12.09
C TYR A 440 8.59 7.39 -12.58
N ARG A 441 8.48 8.37 -13.50
CA ARG A 441 9.63 9.22 -13.89
C ARG A 441 10.27 9.90 -12.68
N GLU A 442 9.46 10.49 -11.79
CA GLU A 442 9.98 11.16 -10.60
C GLU A 442 10.58 10.15 -9.59
N VAL A 443 9.98 8.96 -9.44
CA VAL A 443 10.57 7.87 -8.64
C VAL A 443 11.95 7.49 -9.16
N MET A 444 12.09 7.27 -10.46
CA MET A 444 13.39 6.96 -11.07
C MET A 444 14.41 8.10 -10.90
N ARG A 445 13.98 9.35 -11.11
CA ARG A 445 14.83 10.54 -10.97
C ARG A 445 15.33 10.73 -9.54
N MET A 446 14.50 10.48 -8.56
CA MET A 446 14.79 10.62 -7.14
C MET A 446 15.30 9.31 -6.50
N ASN A 447 15.50 8.27 -7.30
CA ASN A 447 15.91 6.95 -6.83
C ASN A 447 15.08 6.43 -5.65
N GLY A 448 13.75 6.67 -5.69
CA GLY A 448 12.78 6.22 -4.69
C GLY A 448 12.65 7.11 -3.45
N GLU A 449 13.37 8.24 -3.35
CA GLU A 449 13.26 9.13 -2.18
C GLU A 449 11.84 9.66 -1.95
N ASN A 450 11.06 9.81 -3.02
CA ASN A 450 9.69 10.30 -3.00
C ASN A 450 8.62 9.22 -2.72
N LEU A 451 9.01 7.97 -2.48
CA LEU A 451 8.06 6.94 -2.05
C LEU A 451 7.49 7.26 -0.67
N SER A 452 6.22 6.92 -0.45
CA SER A 452 5.51 7.19 0.82
C SER A 452 6.22 6.61 2.03
N CYS A 453 6.85 5.45 1.90
CA CYS A 453 7.64 4.83 2.97
C CYS A 453 8.87 5.65 3.39
N ASN A 454 9.35 6.57 2.55
CA ASN A 454 10.44 7.49 2.85
C ASN A 454 9.95 8.87 3.30
N GLN A 455 8.65 9.11 3.26
CA GLN A 455 8.01 10.37 3.62
C GLN A 455 6.93 10.16 4.67
N PRO A 456 7.27 9.63 5.86
CA PRO A 456 6.29 9.33 6.90
C PRO A 456 5.53 10.58 7.37
N TYR A 457 6.13 11.79 7.22
CA TYR A 457 5.50 13.07 7.51
C TYR A 457 4.39 13.46 6.49
N LYS A 458 4.27 12.80 5.34
CA LYS A 458 3.16 13.00 4.39
C LYS A 458 2.01 12.01 4.56
N GLN A 459 2.11 11.11 5.51
CA GLN A 459 1.06 10.17 5.84
C GLN A 459 0.13 10.75 6.91
N ILE A 460 -1.18 10.67 6.69
CA ILE A 460 -2.17 10.97 7.73
C ILE A 460 -2.13 9.85 8.76
N LEU A 461 -1.98 10.19 10.03
CA LEU A 461 -1.98 9.22 11.12
C LEU A 461 -3.39 9.08 11.69
N PHE A 462 -4.20 8.20 11.12
CA PHE A 462 -5.53 7.89 11.65
C PHE A 462 -5.43 7.11 12.95
N MET A 463 -6.32 7.43 13.92
CA MET A 463 -6.34 6.81 15.24
C MET A 463 -7.49 5.83 15.39
N GLU A 464 -7.22 4.73 16.07
CA GLU A 464 -8.25 3.89 16.69
C GLU A 464 -8.54 4.46 18.08
N PRO A 465 -9.73 5.04 18.33
CA PRO A 465 -10.07 5.66 19.61
C PRO A 465 -10.17 4.66 20.76
N VAL A 466 -9.99 5.17 21.97
CA VAL A 466 -10.26 4.42 23.21
C VAL A 466 -11.59 4.89 23.80
N PHE A 467 -12.42 3.97 24.28
CA PHE A 467 -13.76 4.27 24.85
C PHE A 467 -13.80 3.96 26.33
N THR A 468 -14.52 4.78 27.09
CA THR A 468 -14.71 4.58 28.53
C THR A 468 -16.18 4.50 28.92
N HIS A 469 -16.49 3.58 29.82
CA HIS A 469 -17.82 3.45 30.42
C HIS A 469 -17.97 4.38 31.61
N ASN A 470 -19.03 5.17 31.61
CA ASN A 470 -19.27 6.19 32.62
C ASN A 470 -20.73 6.15 33.05
N ILE A 471 -21.00 6.33 34.35
CA ILE A 471 -22.36 6.32 34.92
C ILE A 471 -23.29 7.40 34.35
N TRP A 472 -22.72 8.37 33.65
CA TRP A 472 -23.41 9.48 33.00
C TRP A 472 -23.37 9.38 31.46
N GLY A 473 -22.70 8.34 30.92
CA GLY A 473 -22.53 8.16 29.49
C GLY A 473 -23.82 7.80 28.76
N GLY A 474 -23.80 8.00 27.47
CA GLY A 474 -24.93 7.81 26.55
C GLY A 474 -24.67 6.81 25.44
N THR A 475 -25.42 6.96 24.34
CA THR A 475 -25.36 6.09 23.16
C THR A 475 -24.99 6.83 21.87
N LYS A 476 -24.87 8.17 21.91
CA LYS A 476 -24.62 8.99 20.72
C LYS A 476 -23.32 8.62 20.01
N LEU A 477 -22.27 8.22 20.73
CA LEU A 477 -21.01 7.75 20.14
C LEU A 477 -21.21 6.55 19.20
N ARG A 478 -22.13 5.66 19.52
CA ARG A 478 -22.52 4.56 18.62
C ARG A 478 -23.51 5.02 17.54
N GLU A 479 -24.56 5.74 17.93
CA GLU A 479 -25.71 6.02 17.06
C GLU A 479 -25.45 7.15 16.07
N GLU A 480 -24.71 8.19 16.47
CA GLU A 480 -24.46 9.36 15.64
C GLU A 480 -23.05 9.41 15.04
N TYR A 481 -22.06 8.81 15.71
CA TYR A 481 -20.67 8.76 15.23
C TYR A 481 -20.32 7.44 14.57
N GLY A 482 -21.16 6.41 14.70
CA GLY A 482 -21.02 5.14 14.01
C GLY A 482 -19.88 4.26 14.53
N TYR A 483 -19.42 4.46 15.76
CA TYR A 483 -18.41 3.61 16.36
C TYR A 483 -18.96 2.23 16.69
N SER A 484 -18.19 1.19 16.40
CA SER A 484 -18.56 -0.20 16.71
C SER A 484 -18.24 -0.52 18.17
N ILE A 485 -19.09 -0.03 19.08
CA ILE A 485 -18.95 -0.18 20.54
C ILE A 485 -20.22 -0.75 21.15
N GLU A 486 -20.06 -1.54 22.24
CA GLU A 486 -21.17 -2.13 22.98
C GLU A 486 -21.45 -1.35 24.27
N GLY A 487 -22.69 -1.36 24.72
CA GLY A 487 -23.14 -0.68 25.95
C GLY A 487 -23.94 0.59 25.68
N ASP A 488 -24.66 1.05 26.71
CA ASP A 488 -25.52 2.25 26.67
C ASP A 488 -25.01 3.32 27.67
N ASP A 489 -23.78 3.19 28.12
CA ASP A 489 -23.12 3.99 29.13
C ASP A 489 -21.70 4.45 28.70
N ILE A 490 -21.47 4.55 27.39
CA ILE A 490 -20.18 5.03 26.85
C ILE A 490 -20.17 6.55 26.93
N GLY A 491 -19.42 7.10 27.87
CA GLY A 491 -19.37 8.54 28.10
C GLY A 491 -18.27 9.27 27.35
N GLU A 492 -17.14 8.62 27.08
CA GLU A 492 -16.01 9.26 26.44
C GLU A 492 -15.45 8.44 25.28
N CYS A 493 -15.17 9.10 24.17
CA CYS A 493 -14.31 8.65 23.10
C CYS A 493 -12.98 9.43 23.18
N TRP A 494 -11.90 8.81 23.55
CA TRP A 494 -10.56 9.38 23.52
C TRP A 494 -10.03 9.26 22.10
N GLY A 495 -10.30 10.26 21.29
CA GLY A 495 -9.97 10.25 19.86
C GLY A 495 -8.47 10.38 19.58
N ILE A 496 -7.76 11.18 20.41
CA ILE A 496 -6.29 11.29 20.41
C ILE A 496 -5.82 11.18 21.83
N ALA A 497 -5.14 10.11 22.16
CA ALA A 497 -4.69 9.81 23.50
C ALA A 497 -3.36 9.04 23.50
N ALA A 498 -2.42 9.49 24.36
CA ALA A 498 -1.20 8.76 24.69
C ALA A 498 -1.01 8.79 26.22
N HIS A 499 -2.07 8.45 26.96
CA HIS A 499 -2.13 8.45 28.41
C HIS A 499 -1.95 7.04 28.96
N PRO A 500 -1.34 6.82 30.15
CA PRO A 500 -1.21 5.48 30.73
C PRO A 500 -2.53 4.73 30.92
N ASN A 501 -3.63 5.47 31.15
CA ASN A 501 -4.97 4.90 31.32
C ASN A 501 -5.71 4.63 30.00
N GLY A 502 -5.15 5.07 28.85
CA GLY A 502 -5.70 4.81 27.53
C GLY A 502 -4.86 5.45 26.45
N THR A 503 -4.31 4.65 25.52
CA THR A 503 -3.52 5.15 24.39
C THR A 503 -4.14 4.65 23.10
N CYS A 504 -4.29 5.56 22.12
CA CYS A 504 -4.76 5.22 20.79
C CYS A 504 -3.69 4.46 20.02
N THR A 505 -4.13 3.60 19.09
CA THR A 505 -3.26 2.94 18.11
C THR A 505 -3.45 3.59 16.73
N ILE A 506 -2.42 3.47 15.88
CA ILE A 506 -2.51 3.93 14.51
C ILE A 506 -3.32 2.92 13.70
N ALA A 507 -4.37 3.38 13.02
CA ALA A 507 -5.33 2.54 12.34
C ALA A 507 -4.79 1.94 11.03
N ASP A 508 -3.91 2.67 10.32
CA ASP A 508 -3.43 2.26 9.01
C ASP A 508 -2.00 2.78 8.69
N GLY A 509 -1.52 2.46 7.49
CA GLY A 509 -0.26 2.95 6.95
C GLY A 509 0.98 2.35 7.58
N ALA A 510 2.11 3.04 7.44
CA ALA A 510 3.44 2.58 7.87
C ALA A 510 3.55 2.31 9.38
N TYR A 511 2.72 2.96 10.18
CA TYR A 511 2.71 2.84 11.64
C TYR A 511 1.52 2.06 12.19
N LYS A 512 0.77 1.36 11.35
CA LYS A 512 -0.42 0.59 11.75
C LYS A 512 -0.15 -0.30 12.97
N GLY A 513 -1.02 -0.21 13.97
CA GLY A 513 -0.94 -0.98 15.21
C GLY A 513 0.07 -0.47 16.24
N LYS A 514 0.90 0.52 15.91
CA LYS A 514 1.75 1.20 16.91
C LYS A 514 0.90 2.10 17.80
N LYS A 515 1.25 2.19 19.07
CA LYS A 515 0.63 3.12 20.00
C LYS A 515 1.12 4.54 19.76
N LEU A 516 0.27 5.53 19.94
CA LEU A 516 0.67 6.94 19.85
C LEU A 516 1.76 7.31 20.86
N SER A 517 1.73 6.69 22.06
CA SER A 517 2.82 6.84 23.05
C SER A 517 4.18 6.41 22.50
N ASP A 518 4.22 5.28 21.81
CA ASP A 518 5.46 4.71 21.25
C ASP A 518 5.96 5.57 20.08
N LEU A 519 5.06 6.04 19.21
CA LEU A 519 5.41 6.99 18.17
C LEU A 519 6.00 8.29 18.73
N TRP A 520 5.43 8.80 19.82
CA TRP A 520 5.95 10.00 20.49
C TRP A 520 7.37 9.80 21.02
N GLU A 521 7.73 8.62 21.45
CA GLU A 521 9.07 8.30 21.94
C GLU A 521 10.05 8.02 20.79
N GLU A 522 9.62 7.23 19.80
CA GLU A 522 10.49 6.68 18.75
C GLU A 522 10.61 7.62 17.53
N HIS A 523 9.58 8.44 17.21
CA HIS A 523 9.42 9.20 15.98
C HIS A 523 9.09 10.67 16.23
N ARG A 524 9.92 11.35 17.01
CA ARG A 524 9.75 12.79 17.36
C ARG A 524 9.70 13.71 16.16
N GLU A 525 10.34 13.32 15.07
CA GLU A 525 10.32 14.05 13.79
C GLU A 525 8.91 14.25 13.25
N LEU A 526 8.01 13.29 13.46
CA LEU A 526 6.60 13.41 13.06
C LEU A 526 5.86 14.53 13.79
N PHE A 527 6.38 14.94 14.94
CA PHE A 527 5.80 15.95 15.83
C PHE A 527 6.68 17.21 15.93
N GLY A 528 7.50 17.49 14.89
CA GLY A 528 8.36 18.65 14.83
C GLY A 528 9.40 18.71 15.94
N ASN A 529 9.83 17.56 16.45
CA ASN A 529 10.74 17.44 17.59
C ASN A 529 10.27 18.19 18.85
N THR A 530 8.94 18.32 19.01
CA THR A 530 8.31 18.96 20.18
C THR A 530 8.83 18.35 21.47
N GLN A 531 9.18 19.21 22.43
CA GLN A 531 9.75 18.80 23.72
C GLN A 531 8.66 18.29 24.68
N GLY A 532 9.02 17.40 25.57
CA GLY A 532 8.13 16.83 26.58
C GLY A 532 8.36 15.33 26.78
N LYS A 533 8.14 14.83 28.00
CA LYS A 533 8.28 13.39 28.30
C LYS A 533 7.13 12.57 27.73
N VAL A 534 5.93 13.14 27.71
CA VAL A 534 4.71 12.50 27.23
C VAL A 534 4.10 13.31 26.08
N PHE A 535 3.26 12.71 25.27
CA PHE A 535 2.48 13.41 24.27
C PHE A 535 1.63 14.50 24.97
N PRO A 536 1.60 15.73 24.46
CA PRO A 536 1.15 16.86 25.27
C PRO A 536 -0.36 17.01 25.44
N LEU A 537 -1.15 16.49 24.50
CA LEU A 537 -2.59 16.74 24.42
C LEU A 537 -3.42 15.46 24.53
N LEU A 538 -4.65 15.60 24.99
CA LEU A 538 -5.67 14.57 25.00
C LEU A 538 -6.96 15.16 24.41
N ILE A 539 -7.53 14.53 23.39
CA ILE A 539 -8.73 14.97 22.70
C ILE A 539 -9.82 13.94 22.91
N LYS A 540 -10.99 14.42 23.37
CA LYS A 540 -12.14 13.56 23.65
C LYS A 540 -13.42 14.07 23.02
N ILE A 541 -14.29 13.15 22.61
CA ILE A 541 -15.72 13.45 22.49
C ILE A 541 -16.40 12.92 23.76
N ILE A 542 -17.16 13.79 24.43
CA ILE A 542 -17.91 13.47 25.65
C ILE A 542 -19.40 13.49 25.31
N ASP A 543 -20.09 12.36 25.54
CA ASP A 543 -21.53 12.20 25.42
C ASP A 543 -22.14 12.14 26.81
N ALA A 544 -22.62 13.27 27.30
CA ALA A 544 -23.24 13.38 28.61
C ALA A 544 -24.77 13.12 28.53
N LYS A 545 -25.21 11.90 28.77
CA LYS A 545 -26.63 11.57 28.93
C LYS A 545 -27.18 12.09 30.27
N ALA A 546 -26.34 12.16 31.29
CA ALA A 546 -26.66 12.71 32.62
C ALA A 546 -25.53 13.64 33.08
N ASP A 547 -25.80 14.44 34.12
CA ASP A 547 -24.82 15.39 34.66
C ASP A 547 -23.51 14.75 35.07
N LEU A 548 -22.37 15.28 34.66
CA LEU A 548 -21.08 14.96 35.21
C LEU A 548 -20.93 15.52 36.64
N SER A 549 -19.99 15.00 37.43
CA SER A 549 -19.69 15.59 38.74
C SER A 549 -19.24 17.04 38.61
N ILE A 550 -19.59 17.85 39.58
CA ILE A 550 -19.00 19.17 39.75
C ILE A 550 -17.56 18.97 40.18
N GLN A 551 -16.62 19.53 39.44
CA GLN A 551 -15.19 19.25 39.55
C GLN A 551 -14.33 20.48 39.31
N VAL A 552 -13.06 20.33 39.65
CA VAL A 552 -12.01 21.31 39.38
C VAL A 552 -10.70 20.58 39.08
N HIS A 553 -9.83 21.22 38.31
CA HIS A 553 -8.53 20.65 37.96
C HIS A 553 -7.38 21.51 38.49
N PRO A 554 -6.26 20.87 38.90
CA PRO A 554 -5.04 21.59 39.35
C PRO A 554 -4.26 22.17 38.16
N ASP A 555 -3.38 23.13 38.44
CA ASP A 555 -2.32 23.53 37.53
C ASP A 555 -1.11 22.58 37.57
N ASP A 556 -0.11 22.83 36.71
CA ASP A 556 1.08 21.97 36.62
C ASP A 556 1.86 21.94 37.93
N THR A 557 1.90 23.07 38.70
CA THR A 557 2.66 23.14 39.92
C THR A 557 2.06 22.25 41.01
N TYR A 558 0.76 22.40 41.22
CA TYR A 558 0.04 21.60 42.21
C TYR A 558 0.01 20.11 41.82
N ALA A 559 -0.21 19.79 40.52
CA ALA A 559 -0.23 18.42 40.07
C ALA A 559 1.16 17.75 40.20
N ALA A 560 2.25 18.48 39.90
CA ALA A 560 3.60 17.94 40.04
C ALA A 560 3.94 17.60 41.48
N GLU A 561 3.48 18.42 42.44
CA GLU A 561 3.76 18.25 43.88
C GLU A 561 2.87 17.17 44.52
N HIS A 562 1.60 17.04 44.13
CA HIS A 562 0.60 16.24 44.82
C HIS A 562 0.16 14.98 44.06
N GLU A 563 0.43 14.91 42.73
CA GLU A 563 0.00 13.83 41.84
C GLU A 563 1.18 13.16 41.12
N ASN A 564 2.25 12.85 41.87
CA ASN A 564 3.42 12.08 41.42
C ASN A 564 4.12 12.63 40.14
N GLY A 565 4.17 13.95 39.98
CA GLY A 565 4.80 14.58 38.82
C GLY A 565 3.92 14.62 37.57
N SER A 566 2.64 14.47 37.72
CA SER A 566 1.65 14.58 36.60
C SER A 566 1.54 16.01 36.08
N LEU A 567 1.00 16.14 34.86
CA LEU A 567 0.63 17.43 34.32
C LEU A 567 -0.63 17.96 34.99
N GLY A 568 -0.77 19.27 35.05
CA GLY A 568 -2.02 19.94 35.35
C GLY A 568 -3.05 19.67 34.24
N LYS A 569 -4.27 20.19 34.41
CA LYS A 569 -5.33 20.02 33.42
C LYS A 569 -6.00 21.34 33.09
N MET A 570 -5.48 21.99 32.03
CA MET A 570 -6.18 23.07 31.31
C MET A 570 -6.91 22.44 30.15
N GLU A 571 -8.17 22.84 29.93
CA GLU A 571 -9.02 22.28 28.89
C GLU A 571 -9.90 23.34 28.21
N CYS A 572 -10.44 23.00 27.05
CA CYS A 572 -11.48 23.79 26.40
C CYS A 572 -12.49 22.87 25.73
N TRP A 573 -13.70 23.38 25.56
CA TRP A 573 -14.83 22.63 25.02
C TRP A 573 -15.43 23.33 23.81
N TYR A 574 -15.66 22.57 22.74
CA TYR A 574 -16.51 22.97 21.63
C TYR A 574 -17.82 22.19 21.71
N ILE A 575 -18.95 22.89 21.81
CA ILE A 575 -20.27 22.27 21.93
C ILE A 575 -20.69 21.71 20.57
N LEU A 576 -20.68 20.37 20.45
CA LEU A 576 -21.03 19.64 19.25
C LEU A 576 -22.55 19.55 19.07
N ASP A 577 -23.25 19.28 20.18
CA ASP A 577 -24.70 19.17 20.22
C ASP A 577 -25.20 19.42 21.65
N CYS A 578 -26.40 19.97 21.79
CA CYS A 578 -27.08 20.12 23.08
C CYS A 578 -28.58 20.21 22.91
N GLU A 579 -29.35 19.81 23.94
CA GLU A 579 -30.78 20.02 24.00
C GLU A 579 -31.12 21.53 24.14
N PRO A 580 -32.34 21.96 23.75
CA PRO A 580 -32.80 23.31 23.99
C PRO A 580 -32.70 23.69 25.49
N ASP A 581 -32.29 24.92 25.76
CA ASP A 581 -32.15 25.48 27.13
C ASP A 581 -31.08 24.79 27.99
N SER A 582 -30.16 24.03 27.38
CA SER A 582 -29.02 23.39 28.06
C SER A 582 -28.14 24.42 28.75
N LYS A 583 -27.55 24.00 29.87
CA LYS A 583 -26.63 24.82 30.67
C LYS A 583 -25.40 24.02 31.04
N LEU A 584 -24.28 24.69 31.24
CA LEU A 584 -23.08 24.18 31.87
C LEU A 584 -22.86 24.82 33.24
N VAL A 585 -22.11 24.15 34.09
CA VAL A 585 -21.55 24.78 35.28
C VAL A 585 -20.21 25.37 34.94
N ILE A 586 -20.02 26.68 35.10
CA ILE A 586 -18.78 27.41 34.83
C ILE A 586 -18.55 28.44 35.94
N GLY A 587 -17.63 28.13 36.86
CA GLY A 587 -17.31 28.94 38.03
C GLY A 587 -18.31 28.80 39.16
N HIS A 588 -18.17 29.68 40.16
CA HIS A 588 -18.97 29.71 41.39
C HIS A 588 -19.29 31.12 41.84
N ASN A 589 -20.16 31.25 42.85
CA ASN A 589 -20.66 32.53 43.32
C ASN A 589 -19.97 33.04 44.61
N ALA A 590 -19.14 32.20 45.27
CA ALA A 590 -18.41 32.60 46.49
C ALA A 590 -17.42 33.75 46.20
N LYS A 591 -17.32 34.68 47.13
CA LYS A 591 -16.50 35.92 47.03
C LYS A 591 -15.16 35.76 47.76
N THR A 592 -15.10 34.95 48.82
CA THR A 592 -13.90 34.67 49.60
C THR A 592 -13.72 33.19 49.79
N HIS A 593 -12.50 32.72 50.18
CA HIS A 593 -12.23 31.33 50.48
C HIS A 593 -13.07 30.78 51.63
N GLU A 594 -13.30 31.60 52.68
CA GLU A 594 -14.12 31.23 53.82
C GLU A 594 -15.57 31.02 53.41
N GLU A 595 -16.13 31.86 52.51
CA GLU A 595 -17.45 31.65 51.95
C GLU A 595 -17.53 30.39 51.08
N LEU A 596 -16.52 30.12 50.29
CA LEU A 596 -16.40 28.88 49.49
C LEU A 596 -16.40 27.66 50.40
N GLU A 597 -15.56 27.62 51.42
CA GLU A 597 -15.46 26.51 52.38
C GLU A 597 -16.77 26.32 53.12
N ASP A 598 -17.42 27.36 53.56
CA ASP A 598 -18.72 27.28 54.24
C ASP A 598 -19.81 26.71 53.32
N MET A 599 -19.90 27.16 52.07
CA MET A 599 -20.87 26.66 51.09
C MET A 599 -20.63 25.18 50.76
N VAL A 600 -19.38 24.75 50.58
CA VAL A 600 -19.02 23.39 50.30
C VAL A 600 -19.32 22.46 51.48
N HIS A 601 -18.87 22.80 52.70
CA HIS A 601 -19.07 21.96 53.87
C HIS A 601 -20.52 21.86 54.33
N ASN A 602 -21.33 22.88 54.06
CA ASN A 602 -22.76 22.87 54.38
C ASN A 602 -23.67 22.46 53.22
N GLY A 603 -23.10 21.96 52.09
CA GLY A 603 -23.85 21.47 50.94
C GLY A 603 -24.73 22.53 50.26
N ARG A 604 -24.32 23.79 50.31
CA ARG A 604 -25.10 24.92 49.72
C ARG A 604 -24.88 25.03 48.20
N TRP A 605 -25.01 23.88 47.50
CA TRP A 605 -24.68 23.72 46.09
C TRP A 605 -25.46 24.69 45.17
N SER A 606 -26.75 24.85 45.42
CA SER A 606 -27.61 25.75 44.61
C SER A 606 -27.24 27.25 44.70
N GLU A 607 -26.59 27.66 45.81
CA GLU A 607 -26.07 29.03 45.98
C GLU A 607 -24.64 29.16 45.42
N LEU A 608 -23.85 28.08 45.50
CA LEU A 608 -22.46 28.06 45.10
C LEU A 608 -22.33 28.05 43.59
N ILE A 609 -23.07 27.15 42.90
CA ILE A 609 -22.86 26.82 41.48
C ILE A 609 -23.35 27.97 40.57
N ARG A 610 -22.53 28.31 39.57
CA ARG A 610 -22.90 29.24 38.52
C ARG A 610 -23.25 28.48 37.23
N GLU A 611 -24.55 28.44 36.92
CA GLU A 611 -25.03 27.84 35.69
C GLU A 611 -25.04 28.85 34.53
N VAL A 612 -24.59 28.41 33.35
CA VAL A 612 -24.44 29.24 32.16
C VAL A 612 -25.18 28.59 30.99
N PRO A 613 -26.12 29.27 30.30
CA PRO A 613 -26.77 28.73 29.13
C PRO A 613 -25.79 28.60 27.98
N VAL A 614 -25.91 27.51 27.21
CA VAL A 614 -25.05 27.19 26.06
C VAL A 614 -25.88 26.68 24.88
N LYS A 615 -25.23 26.72 23.69
CA LYS A 615 -25.79 26.21 22.43
C LYS A 615 -24.70 25.58 21.58
N LYS A 616 -25.08 24.79 20.60
CA LYS A 616 -24.19 24.24 19.59
C LYS A 616 -23.31 25.34 18.99
N GLY A 617 -22.01 25.07 18.87
CA GLY A 617 -20.99 25.98 18.34
C GLY A 617 -20.38 26.95 19.39
N ASP A 618 -20.87 26.97 20.63
CA ASP A 618 -20.21 27.74 21.68
C ASP A 618 -18.83 27.12 22.02
N PHE A 619 -17.87 27.99 22.32
CA PHE A 619 -16.52 27.59 22.70
C PHE A 619 -16.16 28.12 24.10
N ILE A 620 -15.74 27.21 24.97
CA ILE A 620 -15.51 27.47 26.38
C ILE A 620 -14.09 27.12 26.76
N GLN A 621 -13.37 28.04 27.42
CA GLN A 621 -12.06 27.81 28.01
C GLN A 621 -12.21 27.56 29.51
N ILE A 622 -11.61 26.49 30.01
CA ILE A 622 -11.60 26.08 31.42
C ILE A 622 -10.15 26.10 31.92
N ASP A 623 -9.79 27.18 32.55
CA ASP A 623 -8.47 27.28 33.18
C ASP A 623 -8.41 26.50 34.51
N PRO A 624 -7.23 25.98 34.91
CA PRO A 624 -7.05 25.31 36.19
C PRO A 624 -7.58 26.18 37.35
N GLY A 625 -8.28 25.53 38.28
CA GLY A 625 -8.94 26.21 39.42
C GLY A 625 -10.35 26.70 39.13
N THR A 626 -10.87 26.50 37.91
CA THR A 626 -12.26 26.82 37.56
C THR A 626 -13.16 25.64 37.93
N VAL A 627 -14.19 25.89 38.79
CA VAL A 627 -15.24 24.91 39.07
C VAL A 627 -16.11 24.74 37.83
N HIS A 628 -16.34 23.52 37.38
CA HIS A 628 -17.11 23.24 36.17
C HIS A 628 -17.83 21.91 36.19
N ALA A 629 -18.84 21.75 35.35
CA ALA A 629 -19.47 20.47 35.05
C ALA A 629 -20.24 20.53 33.71
N ILE A 630 -20.19 19.45 32.95
CA ILE A 630 -21.04 19.21 31.80
C ILE A 630 -22.35 18.61 32.33
N LYS A 631 -23.50 19.17 31.89
CA LYS A 631 -24.81 18.66 32.25
C LYS A 631 -25.37 17.71 31.21
N GLY A 632 -26.35 16.91 31.61
CA GLY A 632 -27.00 15.93 30.73
C GLY A 632 -27.61 16.59 29.49
N GLY A 633 -27.60 15.85 28.38
CA GLY A 633 -28.09 16.30 27.07
C GLY A 633 -27.08 17.09 26.25
N ILE A 634 -25.82 17.16 26.66
CA ILE A 634 -24.77 17.94 25.96
C ILE A 634 -23.70 16.97 25.45
N THR A 635 -23.27 17.18 24.20
CA THR A 635 -22.13 16.50 23.57
C THR A 635 -21.06 17.53 23.23
N ILE A 636 -19.82 17.30 23.64
CA ILE A 636 -18.70 18.22 23.42
C ILE A 636 -17.50 17.54 22.79
N LEU A 637 -16.67 18.33 22.09
CA LEU A 637 -15.27 17.99 21.86
C LEU A 637 -14.42 18.72 22.89
N GLU A 638 -13.66 17.97 23.66
CA GLU A 638 -12.72 18.47 24.67
C GLU A 638 -11.28 18.41 24.14
N THR A 639 -10.58 19.52 24.19
CA THR A 639 -9.13 19.59 23.98
C THR A 639 -8.47 19.95 25.30
N GLN A 640 -7.54 19.12 25.79
CA GLN A 640 -6.93 19.30 27.10
C GLN A 640 -5.43 18.91 27.11
N GLN A 641 -4.72 19.33 28.17
CA GLN A 641 -3.43 18.73 28.50
C GLN A 641 -3.60 17.22 28.72
N ASN A 642 -2.53 16.43 28.46
CA ASN A 642 -2.57 14.97 28.61
C ASN A 642 -2.59 14.57 30.09
N SER A 643 -3.71 14.81 30.76
CA SER A 643 -3.98 14.54 32.18
C SER A 643 -5.43 14.11 32.37
N ASP A 644 -5.67 13.16 33.28
CA ASP A 644 -7.00 12.71 33.67
C ASP A 644 -7.35 13.03 35.13
N ILE A 645 -6.56 13.93 35.76
CA ILE A 645 -6.75 14.34 37.16
C ILE A 645 -8.07 15.08 37.29
N THR A 646 -8.92 14.60 38.18
CA THR A 646 -10.24 15.18 38.48
C THR A 646 -10.47 15.27 39.97
N TYR A 647 -10.56 16.46 40.53
CA TYR A 647 -11.00 16.67 41.91
C TYR A 647 -12.50 16.91 41.93
N ARG A 648 -13.25 15.91 42.44
CA ARG A 648 -14.71 15.98 42.58
C ARG A 648 -15.08 16.78 43.81
N VAL A 649 -15.82 17.85 43.57
CA VAL A 649 -16.36 18.71 44.64
C VAL A 649 -17.73 18.16 45.09
N TYR A 650 -18.57 17.76 44.12
CA TYR A 650 -19.90 17.22 44.37
C TYR A 650 -20.35 16.26 43.26
N ASP A 651 -21.01 15.18 43.62
CA ASP A 651 -21.47 14.16 42.65
C ASP A 651 -22.95 13.80 42.79
N TYR A 652 -23.77 14.72 43.24
CA TYR A 652 -25.22 14.56 43.40
C TYR A 652 -25.64 13.34 44.23
N ASP A 653 -24.81 12.91 45.16
CA ASP A 653 -24.99 11.71 46.00
C ASP A 653 -25.22 10.40 45.24
N ARG A 654 -24.74 10.32 43.99
CA ARG A 654 -24.90 9.17 43.12
C ARG A 654 -24.04 8.00 43.54
N LEU A 655 -24.55 6.79 43.32
CA LEU A 655 -23.82 5.55 43.56
C LEU A 655 -23.24 4.98 42.26
N SER A 656 -21.98 4.61 42.33
CA SER A 656 -21.30 3.78 41.31
C SER A 656 -20.98 2.44 41.94
N ASN A 657 -21.48 1.34 41.35
CA ASN A 657 -21.35 -0.01 41.91
C ASN A 657 -21.79 -0.09 43.39
N GLY A 658 -22.89 0.59 43.74
CA GLY A 658 -23.48 0.57 45.08
C GLY A 658 -22.73 1.41 46.13
N LYS A 659 -21.72 2.20 45.74
CA LYS A 659 -20.98 3.09 46.67
C LYS A 659 -20.90 4.49 46.08
N PRO A 660 -20.89 5.55 46.93
CA PRO A 660 -20.62 6.91 46.44
C PRO A 660 -19.21 6.99 45.79
N ARG A 661 -19.05 7.74 44.75
CA ARG A 661 -17.72 8.05 44.19
C ARG A 661 -16.96 8.92 45.19
N GLN A 662 -15.63 8.78 45.20
CA GLN A 662 -14.76 9.55 46.08
C GLN A 662 -14.86 11.03 45.74
N LEU A 663 -15.05 11.87 46.76
CA LEU A 663 -14.90 13.33 46.68
C LEU A 663 -13.51 13.72 47.15
N HIS A 664 -12.99 14.81 46.55
CA HIS A 664 -11.65 15.34 46.78
C HIS A 664 -11.76 16.74 47.36
N ILE A 665 -12.48 16.91 48.47
CA ILE A 665 -12.90 18.21 49.01
C ILE A 665 -11.66 19.10 49.32
N GLN A 666 -10.67 18.57 50.04
CA GLN A 666 -9.51 19.35 50.41
C GLN A 666 -8.72 19.80 49.18
N GLN A 667 -8.38 18.86 48.30
CA GLN A 667 -7.66 19.16 47.05
C GLN A 667 -8.44 20.17 46.19
N SER A 668 -9.77 20.07 46.17
CA SER A 668 -10.61 21.04 45.49
C SER A 668 -10.52 22.42 46.08
N LEU A 669 -10.62 22.53 47.41
CA LEU A 669 -10.50 23.83 48.11
C LEU A 669 -9.13 24.46 47.92
N ASP A 670 -8.08 23.65 47.86
CA ASP A 670 -6.72 24.11 47.67
C ASP A 670 -6.50 24.77 46.28
N VAL A 671 -7.21 24.26 45.25
CA VAL A 671 -6.96 24.69 43.84
C VAL A 671 -8.03 25.64 43.30
N ILE A 672 -9.25 25.70 43.88
CA ILE A 672 -10.31 26.59 43.40
C ILE A 672 -9.91 28.05 43.52
N LYS A 673 -9.96 28.77 42.42
CA LYS A 673 -9.69 30.22 42.38
C LYS A 673 -10.90 31.01 42.88
N VAL A 674 -10.67 31.87 43.87
CA VAL A 674 -11.71 32.75 44.45
C VAL A 674 -11.28 34.19 44.38
N PRO A 675 -12.12 35.09 43.90
CA PRO A 675 -13.42 34.82 43.22
C PRO A 675 -13.27 34.10 41.90
N ALA A 676 -14.35 33.46 41.42
CA ALA A 676 -14.36 32.81 40.10
C ALA A 676 -14.14 33.82 38.98
N ALA A 677 -13.44 33.39 37.93
CA ALA A 677 -13.19 34.21 36.75
C ALA A 677 -14.48 34.80 36.13
N PRO A 678 -14.42 35.98 35.52
CA PRO A 678 -15.50 36.50 34.74
C PRO A 678 -15.89 35.57 33.60
N LEU A 679 -17.21 35.42 33.30
CA LEU A 679 -17.67 34.59 32.21
C LEU A 679 -17.12 35.00 30.84
N SER A 680 -16.79 36.26 30.65
CA SER A 680 -16.17 36.75 29.40
C SER A 680 -14.77 36.22 29.14
N GLU A 681 -14.11 35.69 30.17
CA GLU A 681 -12.82 35.01 30.05
C GLU A 681 -12.96 33.52 29.76
N CYS A 682 -14.08 32.90 30.18
CA CYS A 682 -14.38 31.49 29.93
C CYS A 682 -15.15 31.31 28.60
N MET A 683 -16.16 32.12 28.32
CA MET A 683 -16.96 32.04 27.10
C MET A 683 -16.27 32.83 25.99
N ILE A 684 -15.52 32.14 25.16
CA ILE A 684 -14.77 32.77 24.07
C ILE A 684 -15.71 33.11 22.92
N LYS A 685 -15.77 34.41 22.57
CA LYS A 685 -16.54 34.86 21.41
C LYS A 685 -15.78 34.47 20.14
N THR A 686 -16.18 33.38 19.53
CA THR A 686 -15.80 33.03 18.17
C THR A 686 -16.62 33.88 17.22
N GLY A 687 -16.01 34.63 16.28
CA GLY A 687 -16.75 35.30 15.20
C GLY A 687 -17.60 34.32 14.40
N GLU A 688 -18.46 34.84 13.49
CA GLU A 688 -19.12 33.95 12.53
C GLU A 688 -18.05 33.16 11.73
N ALA A 689 -18.23 31.84 11.67
CA ALA A 689 -17.26 30.97 10.96
C ALA A 689 -17.34 31.29 9.45
N GLU A 690 -16.22 31.78 8.90
CA GLU A 690 -16.06 31.90 7.45
C GLU A 690 -15.91 30.50 6.85
N ALA A 691 -16.78 30.11 5.93
CA ALA A 691 -16.65 28.84 5.22
C ALA A 691 -15.29 28.77 4.50
N ASN A 692 -14.73 27.56 4.45
CA ASN A 692 -13.47 27.24 3.75
C ASN A 692 -12.22 27.93 4.30
N LYS A 693 -12.25 28.33 5.59
CA LYS A 693 -11.12 28.99 6.24
C LYS A 693 -10.84 28.38 7.61
N LEU A 694 -9.58 28.02 7.84
CA LEU A 694 -9.11 27.54 9.14
C LEU A 694 -9.05 28.73 10.12
N GLN A 695 -10.02 28.81 11.02
CA GLN A 695 -10.18 29.91 11.97
C GLN A 695 -9.60 29.53 13.33
N LYS A 696 -8.69 30.32 13.86
CA LYS A 696 -8.20 30.14 15.23
C LYS A 696 -9.28 30.56 16.24
N LEU A 697 -9.64 29.63 17.13
CA LEU A 697 -10.58 29.87 18.23
C LEU A 697 -9.87 30.43 19.46
N ILE A 698 -8.74 29.79 19.84
CA ILE A 698 -7.92 30.19 21.00
C ILE A 698 -6.46 29.84 20.80
N GLU A 699 -5.60 30.57 21.50
CA GLU A 699 -4.21 30.19 21.77
C GLU A 699 -3.90 30.48 23.24
N CYS A 700 -3.57 29.45 24.00
CA CYS A 700 -3.17 29.51 25.40
C CYS A 700 -1.73 29.02 25.61
N LYS A 701 -1.30 28.86 26.84
CA LYS A 701 0.05 28.36 27.17
C LYS A 701 0.36 26.98 26.61
N TYR A 702 -0.62 26.10 26.47
CA TYR A 702 -0.41 24.67 26.17
C TYR A 702 -0.82 24.29 24.78
N TYR A 703 -1.84 24.93 24.20
CA TYR A 703 -2.40 24.56 22.90
C TYR A 703 -2.94 25.76 22.12
N GLN A 704 -3.11 25.52 20.82
CA GLN A 704 -3.92 26.30 19.92
C GLN A 704 -5.07 25.43 19.42
N VAL A 705 -6.26 26.01 19.29
CA VAL A 705 -7.44 25.32 18.74
C VAL A 705 -8.00 26.12 17.58
N PHE A 706 -8.36 25.39 16.53
CA PHE A 706 -8.90 25.93 15.30
C PHE A 706 -10.23 25.24 14.98
N HIS A 707 -11.04 25.90 14.18
CA HIS A 707 -12.28 25.39 13.62
C HIS A 707 -12.33 25.66 12.13
N MET A 708 -12.88 24.73 11.36
CA MET A 708 -13.10 24.89 9.94
C MET A 708 -14.40 24.21 9.50
N LYS A 709 -15.22 24.96 8.76
CA LYS A 709 -16.37 24.45 8.03
C LYS A 709 -16.05 24.47 6.55
N VAL A 710 -16.07 23.30 5.91
CA VAL A 710 -15.80 23.15 4.48
C VAL A 710 -17.11 23.02 3.73
N GLU A 711 -17.28 23.85 2.69
CA GLU A 711 -18.39 23.83 1.74
C GLU A 711 -17.79 23.74 0.33
N GLY A 712 -17.80 22.55 -0.26
CA GLY A 712 -17.24 22.25 -1.58
C GLY A 712 -15.75 21.99 -1.55
N GLN A 713 -14.91 23.01 -1.65
CA GLN A 713 -13.46 22.90 -1.69
C GLN A 713 -12.79 23.92 -0.78
N ALA A 714 -11.72 23.49 -0.11
CA ALA A 714 -10.92 24.33 0.76
C ALA A 714 -9.45 23.89 0.73
N GLU A 715 -8.54 24.78 1.11
CA GLU A 715 -7.12 24.46 1.26
C GLU A 715 -6.48 25.25 2.40
N PHE A 716 -5.48 24.67 3.02
CA PHE A 716 -4.59 25.35 3.96
C PHE A 716 -3.21 24.69 3.99
N GLU A 717 -2.22 25.39 4.58
CA GLU A 717 -0.87 24.86 4.77
C GLU A 717 -0.68 24.35 6.19
N GLN A 718 -0.22 23.10 6.36
CA GLN A 718 0.14 22.53 7.65
C GLN A 718 1.60 22.90 7.98
N GLU A 719 1.79 23.97 8.74
CA GLU A 719 3.10 24.51 9.17
C GLU A 719 3.40 24.28 10.68
N TYR A 720 2.43 23.74 11.42
CA TYR A 720 2.57 23.50 12.86
C TYR A 720 3.47 22.28 13.13
N PRO A 721 4.00 22.15 14.37
CA PRO A 721 4.76 20.95 14.76
C PRO A 721 4.02 19.64 14.48
N PHE A 722 2.72 19.65 14.61
CA PHE A 722 1.74 18.67 14.14
C PHE A 722 0.36 19.29 14.25
N LEU A 723 -0.62 18.76 13.52
CA LEU A 723 -1.99 19.22 13.63
C LEU A 723 -2.91 18.04 13.89
N ILE A 724 -3.52 18.01 15.06
CA ILE A 724 -4.60 17.08 15.41
C ILE A 724 -5.88 17.55 14.72
N VAL A 725 -6.62 16.64 14.11
CA VAL A 725 -7.91 16.93 13.47
C VAL A 725 -8.95 15.94 13.97
N SER A 726 -10.11 16.47 14.36
CA SER A 726 -11.30 15.69 14.72
C SER A 726 -12.46 16.12 13.84
N VAL A 727 -12.95 15.25 12.95
CA VAL A 727 -14.10 15.52 12.09
C VAL A 727 -15.37 15.42 12.91
N VAL A 728 -16.06 16.54 13.08
CA VAL A 728 -17.22 16.63 13.99
C VAL A 728 -18.56 16.56 13.25
N GLU A 729 -18.56 16.85 11.94
CA GLU A 729 -19.78 16.77 11.11
C GLU A 729 -19.43 16.49 9.64
N GLY A 730 -20.27 15.75 8.91
CA GLY A 730 -20.18 15.53 7.48
C GLY A 730 -19.09 14.53 7.05
N ASN A 731 -18.70 14.60 5.79
CA ASN A 731 -17.67 13.77 5.18
C ASN A 731 -17.05 14.47 3.96
N GLY A 732 -15.88 13.96 3.53
CA GLY A 732 -15.19 14.51 2.37
C GLY A 732 -13.89 13.75 2.07
N LEU A 733 -13.04 14.39 1.28
CA LEU A 733 -11.69 13.92 0.97
C LEU A 733 -10.68 14.94 1.50
N LEU A 734 -9.63 14.47 2.16
CA LEU A 734 -8.46 15.25 2.58
C LEU A 734 -7.24 14.69 1.85
N ASN A 735 -6.64 15.48 0.95
CA ASN A 735 -5.60 15.00 0.01
C ASN A 735 -5.97 13.63 -0.56
N HIS A 736 -7.21 13.50 -1.04
CA HIS A 736 -7.79 12.31 -1.63
C HIS A 736 -8.10 11.13 -0.68
N THR A 737 -7.78 11.26 0.59
CA THR A 737 -8.13 10.27 1.61
C THR A 737 -9.52 10.58 2.17
N SER A 738 -10.40 9.57 2.17
CA SER A 738 -11.76 9.73 2.71
C SER A 738 -11.74 9.98 4.20
N VAL A 739 -12.46 11.00 4.63
CA VAL A 739 -12.67 11.37 6.03
C VAL A 739 -14.17 11.58 6.32
N LYS A 740 -14.60 11.25 7.53
CA LYS A 740 -15.99 11.33 7.94
C LYS A 740 -16.13 11.71 9.41
N LYS A 741 -17.34 12.11 9.81
CA LYS A 741 -17.69 12.35 11.22
C LYS A 741 -17.22 11.20 12.12
N GLY A 742 -16.50 11.53 13.17
CA GLY A 742 -15.91 10.60 14.12
C GLY A 742 -14.48 10.17 13.80
N ASP A 743 -13.91 10.58 12.67
CA ASP A 743 -12.51 10.33 12.40
C ASP A 743 -11.62 11.29 13.21
N HIS A 744 -10.59 10.73 13.83
CA HIS A 744 -9.54 11.44 14.54
C HIS A 744 -8.19 11.08 13.93
N PHE A 745 -7.39 12.09 13.59
CA PHE A 745 -6.09 11.86 12.99
C PHE A 745 -5.10 12.98 13.28
N ILE A 746 -3.83 12.72 13.02
CA ILE A 746 -2.76 13.71 13.10
C ILE A 746 -2.14 13.93 11.72
N LEU A 747 -2.02 15.18 11.31
CA LEU A 747 -1.18 15.62 10.21
C LEU A 747 0.22 15.90 10.78
N PRO A 748 1.25 15.10 10.41
CA PRO A 748 2.60 15.25 10.96
C PRO A 748 3.28 16.56 10.60
N TYR A 749 4.41 16.82 11.25
CA TYR A 749 5.30 17.92 10.89
C TYR A 749 5.74 17.83 9.42
N GLY A 750 5.71 18.96 8.72
CA GLY A 750 6.11 19.01 7.32
C GLY A 750 5.12 18.38 6.33
N TYR A 751 3.88 18.12 6.76
CA TYR A 751 2.82 17.61 5.90
C TYR A 751 2.58 18.51 4.68
N GLY A 752 2.65 19.84 4.88
CA GLY A 752 2.54 20.85 3.83
C GLY A 752 1.08 21.12 3.44
N LYS A 753 0.82 21.24 2.14
CA LYS A 753 -0.48 21.60 1.59
C LYS A 753 -1.55 20.54 1.89
N VAL A 754 -2.68 21.01 2.43
CA VAL A 754 -3.88 20.22 2.72
C VAL A 754 -5.00 20.71 1.82
N GLU A 755 -5.46 19.83 0.94
CA GLU A 755 -6.61 20.07 0.05
C GLU A 755 -7.81 19.27 0.58
N ILE A 756 -8.98 19.92 0.66
CA ILE A 756 -10.17 19.29 1.19
C ILE A 756 -11.31 19.46 0.20
N GLU A 757 -12.01 18.37 -0.08
CA GLU A 757 -13.20 18.34 -0.93
C GLU A 757 -14.36 17.72 -0.17
N GLY A 758 -15.55 18.33 -0.25
CA GLY A 758 -16.77 17.82 0.37
C GLY A 758 -17.47 18.83 1.27
N ASN A 759 -18.36 18.32 2.11
CA ASN A 759 -19.09 19.13 3.10
C ASN A 759 -18.84 18.52 4.48
N LEU A 760 -17.94 19.13 5.22
CA LEU A 760 -17.54 18.63 6.55
C LEU A 760 -17.17 19.80 7.47
N GLU A 761 -17.23 19.51 8.77
CA GLU A 761 -16.78 20.42 9.83
C GLU A 761 -15.80 19.69 10.71
N PHE A 762 -14.70 20.34 11.07
CA PHE A 762 -13.71 19.78 11.98
C PHE A 762 -13.17 20.82 12.96
N VAL A 763 -12.75 20.32 14.10
CA VAL A 763 -11.94 21.07 15.07
C VAL A 763 -10.53 20.53 14.99
N ALA A 764 -9.54 21.43 14.91
CA ALA A 764 -8.14 21.06 14.90
C ALA A 764 -7.39 21.67 16.10
N SER A 765 -6.32 21.01 16.55
CA SER A 765 -5.52 21.51 17.66
C SER A 765 -4.04 21.14 17.50
N THR A 766 -3.19 21.96 18.09
CA THR A 766 -1.74 21.75 18.14
C THR A 766 -1.19 22.32 19.44
N VAL A 767 0.08 22.05 19.71
CA VAL A 767 0.78 22.70 20.86
C VAL A 767 0.91 24.19 20.65
N SER A 768 0.99 24.93 21.75
CA SER A 768 1.28 26.37 21.69
C SER A 768 2.70 26.62 21.17
N THR A 769 2.86 27.70 20.46
CA THR A 769 4.14 28.21 19.98
C THR A 769 4.65 29.39 20.85
N LYS A 770 3.91 29.75 21.95
CA LYS A 770 4.27 30.81 22.90
C LYS A 770 5.22 30.32 23.95
#